data_77f228443928d1c8c7671500dab52014
#
_entry.id   77f228443928d1c8c7671500dab52014
#
_cell.length_a   1.000
_cell.length_b   1.000
_cell.length_c   1.000
_cell.angle_alpha   90.00
_cell.angle_beta   90.00
_cell.angle_gamma   90.00
#
_symmetry.space_group_name_H-M   'P 1'
#
loop_
_entity.id
_entity.type
_entity.pdbx_description
1 polymer ?
#
loop_
_entity_poly.entity_id
_entity_poly.type
_entity_poly.pdbx_seq_one_letter_code
_entity_poly.pdbx_strand_id
1 'polypeptide(L)'
;MTGSSRRRDRSRIQSETPNVDLRPKPRAHYGRDRIRDHSLIRIPNLNLKGLLGFGIVLFLLVLFLIHSLVNPVEQPHTPRVVTPFPAPKIMDLPQFQGEHKESLYWGTYRPNVYLGIRARTPQSLIAGLMWLGIKDGRYSMRHVCQDSDDLKKYGWTRHNGRDYGYQELVDRDMNLMTSFLKSKEDSSGYGGDWTVRIDVHNENSKLGEDIQQTGHLFFYLADEDGNALSLSRDLLDIRNNSLLAFGSRKDIGSWHLHLASMDDLEVHYSGFKTPHIHNLSDLVQQNLGAQARKFGRLQLSDVSDDSSNILVFQISGRIPFRADIAFVSGTDSGGNSRVKDRLNSLTGTLLTTQLEGKEREFDDKFKISFSLTDELEPESISTGKAAVANLIGGIGYFYGQSKISLPKTSDFKSGERYVSYWPAELYTAVPSRPFFPRGFLWDEGFHQLLIWRWDVQICLDIVGHWLDLMNVEGWIPREQILGAEALSKVPEEFVLQHPTNGNPPTLFLVLRDLVFGMKKNKFTVAERDQISSFLERAFVRLEAWFRWFNTTQSGMASSSYFWHGRDNTTTRELNPKTLSSGFDDYPRASHPSYEERHVDLRCWMLLAADCMYSISKLLQKEEDLGKEYGSTAELLSDFAILNQMHFDDTYGAYFDFGNHTEKVHLSWQEVEGTNHYASRELVREVLERPKLRFVPHIGYVSLFPFMWRILPPVSSMKKFITK
;
A
#
# COMPACT_ATOMS: atom_id res chain seq x y z
N MET A 1 3.77 -28.82 -41.73
CA MET A 1 3.90 -28.11 -43.00
C MET A 1 4.49 -26.75 -42.69
N THR A 2 5.75 -26.66 -42.96
CA THR A 2 6.54 -25.65 -43.68
C THR A 2 6.28 -24.21 -43.21
N GLY A 3 7.17 -23.49 -42.56
CA GLY A 3 8.59 -23.31 -42.84
C GLY A 3 8.81 -21.89 -43.33
N SER A 4 9.57 -21.09 -42.67
CA SER A 4 10.59 -20.29 -43.34
C SER A 4 11.19 -19.24 -42.37
N SER A 5 12.46 -19.48 -42.10
CA SER A 5 13.45 -18.57 -41.54
C SER A 5 13.72 -17.37 -42.47
N ARG A 6 14.05 -16.22 -41.92
CA ARG A 6 14.98 -15.28 -42.54
C ARG A 6 15.77 -14.52 -41.49
N ARG A 7 17.06 -14.83 -41.47
CA ARG A 7 18.19 -14.02 -40.99
C ARG A 7 18.40 -12.78 -41.87
N ARG A 8 18.85 -11.70 -41.26
CA ARG A 8 19.83 -10.71 -41.73
C ARG A 8 19.81 -9.49 -40.80
N ASP A 9 20.80 -8.73 -40.50
CA ASP A 9 22.28 -8.76 -40.68
C ASP A 9 22.86 -7.78 -39.64
N ARG A 10 24.04 -8.10 -39.18
CA ARG A 10 24.87 -7.22 -38.36
C ARG A 10 25.38 -6.05 -39.19
N SER A 11 25.33 -4.82 -38.68
CA SER A 11 26.31 -3.78 -39.02
C SER A 11 26.93 -3.21 -37.76
N ARG A 12 28.23 -3.42 -37.70
CA ARG A 12 29.21 -2.87 -36.80
C ARG A 12 29.36 -1.37 -37.10
N ILE A 13 29.32 -0.52 -36.07
CA ILE A 13 29.93 0.82 -36.17
C ILE A 13 30.95 0.93 -35.04
N GLN A 14 32.17 1.22 -35.45
CA GLN A 14 33.37 1.42 -34.65
C GLN A 14 33.29 2.74 -33.89
N SER A 15 33.76 2.70 -32.66
CA SER A 15 34.07 3.84 -31.82
C SER A 15 35.44 4.40 -32.20
N GLU A 16 35.51 5.67 -32.57
CA GLU A 16 36.76 6.42 -32.60
C GLU A 16 36.83 7.34 -31.37
N THR A 17 37.87 7.14 -30.58
CA THR A 17 38.35 8.05 -29.55
C THR A 17 39.42 8.98 -30.11
N PRO A 18 39.44 10.27 -29.80
CA PRO A 18 40.62 11.10 -30.04
C PRO A 18 41.55 11.09 -28.83
N ASN A 19 42.76 10.74 -29.13
CA ASN A 19 43.95 10.77 -28.29
C ASN A 19 44.34 12.21 -27.94
N VAL A 20 44.65 12.48 -26.69
CA VAL A 20 45.30 13.71 -26.22
C VAL A 20 46.76 13.40 -25.99
N ASP A 21 47.61 14.09 -26.77
CA ASP A 21 49.06 13.97 -26.72
C ASP A 21 49.65 14.93 -25.68
N LEU A 22 50.43 14.39 -24.77
CA LEU A 22 51.25 15.09 -23.79
C LEU A 22 52.68 15.12 -24.28
N ARG A 23 53.31 16.30 -24.40
CA ARG A 23 54.75 16.50 -24.11
C ARG A 23 55.20 17.94 -24.25
N PRO A 24 56.48 18.28 -23.81
CA PRO A 24 56.71 18.99 -22.56
C PRO A 24 57.55 20.28 -22.77
N LYS A 25 57.81 20.96 -21.66
CA LYS A 25 58.64 22.17 -21.48
C LYS A 25 60.04 22.10 -22.12
N PRO A 26 60.68 23.30 -22.32
CA PRO A 26 61.99 23.47 -21.67
C PRO A 26 62.11 24.75 -20.83
N ARG A 27 62.99 24.60 -19.83
CA ARG A 27 63.65 25.63 -19.00
C ARG A 27 64.79 26.31 -19.73
N ALA A 28 65.11 27.53 -19.33
CA ALA A 28 66.42 28.10 -19.00
C ALA A 28 66.31 29.62 -19.01
N HIS A 29 66.98 30.42 -18.37
CA HIS A 29 67.96 30.52 -17.32
C HIS A 29 68.23 32.03 -17.04
N TYR A 30 68.42 32.38 -15.79
CA TYR A 30 69.27 33.36 -15.15
C TYR A 30 69.57 34.69 -15.84
N GLY A 31 69.48 35.80 -15.07
CA GLY A 31 70.16 37.04 -15.18
C GLY A 31 69.79 38.02 -14.08
N ARG A 32 70.70 38.15 -13.09
CA ARG A 32 70.73 39.13 -12.01
C ARG A 32 70.98 40.52 -12.61
N ASP A 33 70.46 41.60 -12.11
CA ASP A 33 71.03 42.61 -11.27
C ASP A 33 70.27 43.95 -11.27
N ARG A 34 70.05 44.43 -10.04
CA ARG A 34 70.24 45.75 -9.42
C ARG A 34 69.50 47.01 -9.89
N ILE A 35 68.95 47.62 -8.81
CA ILE A 35 69.02 49.06 -8.40
C ILE A 35 67.81 49.94 -8.74
N ARG A 36 67.19 50.37 -7.63
CA ARG A 36 66.59 51.68 -7.31
C ARG A 36 66.22 52.60 -8.49
N ASP A 37 64.94 53.01 -8.54
CA ASP A 37 64.65 54.42 -8.19
C ASP A 37 63.14 54.68 -8.07
N HIS A 38 62.88 55.67 -7.24
CA HIS A 38 61.54 56.24 -7.04
C HIS A 38 60.97 56.86 -8.33
N SER A 39 59.81 56.53 -8.78
CA SER A 39 59.03 57.45 -9.61
C SER A 39 57.53 57.24 -9.43
N LEU A 40 56.90 58.24 -8.89
CA LEU A 40 55.58 58.78 -9.11
C LEU A 40 54.61 57.90 -9.97
N ILE A 41 53.49 57.54 -9.36
CA ILE A 41 52.33 56.96 -10.05
C ILE A 41 51.85 57.96 -11.10
N ARG A 42 52.19 57.69 -12.39
CA ARG A 42 51.50 58.32 -13.51
C ARG A 42 50.15 57.66 -13.73
N ILE A 43 49.11 58.41 -13.45
CA ILE A 43 47.74 58.03 -13.87
C ILE A 43 47.76 58.02 -15.42
N PRO A 44 47.43 56.89 -16.06
CA PRO A 44 47.31 56.88 -17.53
C PRO A 44 46.15 57.76 -17.95
N ASN A 45 46.33 58.61 -18.92
CA ASN A 45 45.31 59.38 -19.63
C ASN A 45 44.25 58.37 -20.17
N LEU A 46 43.18 58.17 -19.44
CA LEU A 46 42.02 57.36 -19.88
C LEU A 46 41.39 58.12 -21.07
N ASN A 47 41.57 57.60 -22.27
CA ASN A 47 40.80 58.04 -23.44
C ASN A 47 39.31 58.01 -23.13
N LEU A 48 38.59 59.06 -23.47
CA LEU A 48 37.15 59.21 -23.28
C LEU A 48 36.35 57.97 -23.71
N LYS A 49 36.84 57.26 -24.75
CA LYS A 49 36.29 55.95 -25.19
C LYS A 49 36.50 54.81 -24.19
N GLY A 50 37.62 54.82 -23.44
CA GLY A 50 37.86 53.82 -22.39
C GLY A 50 36.96 54.06 -21.15
N LEU A 51 36.74 55.35 -20.80
CA LEU A 51 35.83 55.72 -19.72
C LEU A 51 34.37 55.39 -20.07
N LEU A 52 33.96 55.58 -21.30
CA LEU A 52 32.63 55.22 -21.80
C LEU A 52 32.45 53.69 -21.81
N GLY A 53 33.46 52.91 -22.25
CA GLY A 53 33.47 51.46 -22.23
C GLY A 53 33.36 50.90 -20.80
N PHE A 54 34.14 51.44 -19.86
CA PHE A 54 34.07 51.07 -18.45
C PHE A 54 32.71 51.41 -17.83
N GLY A 55 32.16 52.59 -18.15
CA GLY A 55 30.82 52.99 -17.72
C GLY A 55 29.71 52.07 -18.22
N ILE A 56 29.81 51.62 -19.49
CA ILE A 56 28.83 50.65 -20.06
C ILE A 56 28.95 49.28 -19.38
N VAL A 57 30.17 48.77 -19.14
CA VAL A 57 30.39 47.50 -18.46
C VAL A 57 29.89 47.56 -17.02
N LEU A 58 30.20 48.66 -16.32
CA LEU A 58 29.71 48.85 -14.96
C LEU A 58 28.18 48.96 -14.90
N PHE A 59 27.57 49.66 -15.86
CA PHE A 59 26.11 49.78 -15.98
C PHE A 59 25.44 48.42 -16.26
N LEU A 60 26.04 47.61 -17.18
CA LEU A 60 25.55 46.24 -17.45
C LEU A 60 25.72 45.33 -16.25
N LEU A 61 26.80 45.46 -15.47
CA LEU A 61 27.04 44.72 -14.25
C LEU A 61 26.04 45.10 -13.15
N VAL A 62 25.73 46.38 -13.02
CA VAL A 62 24.70 46.87 -12.09
C VAL A 62 23.31 46.40 -12.54
N LEU A 63 22.99 46.45 -13.83
CA LEU A 63 21.74 45.90 -14.36
C LEU A 63 21.64 44.38 -14.13
N PHE A 64 22.74 43.65 -14.31
CA PHE A 64 22.78 42.20 -14.01
C PHE A 64 22.59 41.92 -12.54
N LEU A 65 23.22 42.71 -11.65
CA LEU A 65 23.01 42.61 -10.20
C LEU A 65 21.59 42.97 -9.78
N ILE A 66 21.02 44.04 -10.35
CA ILE A 66 19.63 44.41 -10.11
C ILE A 66 18.70 43.31 -10.65
N HIS A 67 18.96 42.77 -11.82
CA HIS A 67 18.17 41.66 -12.37
C HIS A 67 18.29 40.41 -11.53
N SER A 68 19.45 40.06 -10.99
CA SER A 68 19.65 38.93 -10.06
C SER A 68 19.03 39.17 -8.69
N LEU A 69 18.92 40.40 -8.23
CA LEU A 69 18.29 40.75 -6.97
C LEU A 69 16.75 40.86 -7.08
N VAL A 70 16.25 41.34 -8.23
CA VAL A 70 14.81 41.49 -8.49
C VAL A 70 14.19 40.18 -8.98
N ASN A 71 14.95 39.37 -9.71
CA ASN A 71 14.60 38.00 -10.09
C ASN A 71 15.58 37.05 -9.38
N PRO A 72 15.35 36.72 -8.09
CA PRO A 72 16.07 35.63 -7.48
C PRO A 72 15.85 34.42 -8.38
N VAL A 73 16.94 33.75 -8.79
CA VAL A 73 16.88 32.45 -9.47
C VAL A 73 15.94 31.62 -8.61
N GLU A 74 14.72 31.40 -9.09
CA GLU A 74 13.78 30.52 -8.42
C GLU A 74 14.53 29.20 -8.27
N GLN A 75 14.92 28.90 -7.03
CA GLN A 75 15.31 27.52 -6.72
C GLN A 75 14.16 26.67 -7.25
N PRO A 76 14.42 25.56 -7.94
CA PRO A 76 13.35 24.73 -8.44
C PRO A 76 12.47 24.36 -7.24
N HIS A 77 11.36 25.10 -7.07
CA HIS A 77 10.42 24.84 -6.00
C HIS A 77 9.93 23.42 -6.22
N THR A 78 10.19 22.55 -5.25
CA THR A 78 9.57 21.23 -5.24
C THR A 78 8.08 21.45 -5.45
N PRO A 79 7.45 20.82 -6.46
CA PRO A 79 6.04 21.02 -6.70
C PRO A 79 5.26 20.85 -5.40
N ARG A 80 4.36 21.76 -5.06
CA ARG A 80 3.58 21.71 -3.80
C ARG A 80 2.92 20.36 -3.59
N VAL A 81 2.50 19.72 -4.69
CA VAL A 81 1.86 18.40 -4.66
C VAL A 81 2.71 17.30 -4.03
N VAL A 82 4.04 17.40 -4.09
CA VAL A 82 4.97 16.43 -3.47
C VAL A 82 5.64 16.97 -2.19
N THR A 83 5.14 18.06 -1.65
CA THR A 83 5.61 18.61 -0.37
C THR A 83 4.78 18.02 0.76
N PRO A 84 5.37 17.35 1.75
CA PRO A 84 4.65 16.82 2.91
C PRO A 84 3.94 17.92 3.70
N PHE A 85 2.86 17.56 4.38
CA PHE A 85 2.13 18.48 5.24
C PHE A 85 3.02 19.00 6.38
N PRO A 86 3.13 20.32 6.61
CA PRO A 86 4.10 20.92 7.51
C PRO A 86 3.65 20.87 8.98
N ALA A 87 3.37 19.68 9.51
CA ALA A 87 3.08 19.45 10.92
C ALA A 87 3.84 18.22 11.42
N PRO A 88 4.11 18.11 12.74
CA PRO A 88 4.76 16.93 13.29
C PRO A 88 3.98 15.66 12.95
N LYS A 89 4.68 14.58 12.58
CA LYS A 89 4.03 13.31 12.24
C LYS A 89 3.19 12.78 13.38
N ILE A 90 2.07 12.14 13.05
CA ILE A 90 1.22 11.45 14.02
C ILE A 90 1.96 10.24 14.57
N MET A 91 2.71 9.54 13.71
CA MET A 91 3.47 8.36 14.10
C MET A 91 4.64 8.65 15.04
N ASP A 92 5.00 9.93 15.26
CA ASP A 92 5.98 10.33 16.28
C ASP A 92 5.38 10.41 17.70
N LEU A 93 4.08 10.21 17.87
CA LEU A 93 3.45 10.17 19.21
C LEU A 93 4.05 9.03 20.06
N PRO A 94 4.29 9.27 21.37
CA PRO A 94 4.88 8.26 22.25
C PRO A 94 4.15 6.92 22.25
N GLN A 95 2.81 6.94 22.08
CA GLN A 95 1.98 5.74 22.05
C GLN A 95 2.26 4.80 20.86
N PHE A 96 2.93 5.27 19.81
CA PHE A 96 3.34 4.46 18.66
C PHE A 96 4.81 4.07 18.69
N GLN A 97 5.52 4.45 19.76
CA GLN A 97 6.93 4.10 19.98
C GLN A 97 7.07 3.04 21.09
N GLY A 98 8.30 2.65 21.39
CA GLY A 98 8.61 1.68 22.46
C GLY A 98 7.89 0.35 22.27
N GLU A 99 7.22 -0.12 23.32
CA GLU A 99 6.56 -1.45 23.36
C GLU A 99 5.58 -1.68 22.20
N HIS A 100 4.78 -0.67 21.82
CA HIS A 100 3.86 -0.79 20.68
C HIS A 100 4.61 -1.09 19.38
N LYS A 101 5.65 -0.33 19.08
CA LYS A 101 6.49 -0.52 17.89
C LYS A 101 7.19 -1.86 17.90
N GLU A 102 7.75 -2.27 19.03
CA GLU A 102 8.42 -3.56 19.21
C GLU A 102 7.43 -4.72 19.07
N SER A 103 6.25 -4.59 19.67
CA SER A 103 5.19 -5.61 19.58
C SER A 103 4.69 -5.84 18.15
N LEU A 104 4.85 -4.88 17.25
CA LEU A 104 4.47 -4.95 15.84
C LEU A 104 5.68 -5.03 14.90
N TYR A 105 6.90 -5.24 15.41
CA TYR A 105 8.09 -5.24 14.56
C TYR A 105 8.05 -6.35 13.50
N TRP A 106 7.90 -7.61 13.91
CA TRP A 106 7.68 -8.74 13.01
C TRP A 106 6.19 -9.07 12.87
N GLY A 107 5.77 -9.46 11.66
CA GLY A 107 4.43 -9.96 11.42
C GLY A 107 4.24 -10.48 10.00
N THR A 108 3.04 -10.97 9.74
CA THR A 108 2.63 -11.50 8.43
C THR A 108 2.24 -10.38 7.46
N TYR A 109 3.09 -9.34 7.34
CA TYR A 109 2.78 -8.07 6.67
C TYR A 109 2.99 -8.07 5.15
N ARG A 110 2.93 -9.23 4.50
CA ARG A 110 2.95 -9.39 3.05
C ARG A 110 1.66 -10.05 2.57
N PRO A 111 0.56 -9.30 2.53
CA PRO A 111 -0.77 -9.85 2.22
C PRO A 111 -0.90 -10.41 0.79
N ASN A 112 -0.03 -10.00 -0.13
CA ASN A 112 0.01 -10.46 -1.51
C ASN A 112 0.41 -11.92 -1.69
N VAL A 113 1.06 -12.54 -0.70
CA VAL A 113 1.47 -13.96 -0.72
C VAL A 113 0.66 -14.77 0.28
N TYR A 114 0.52 -16.09 0.07
CA TYR A 114 -0.26 -16.94 0.97
C TYR A 114 0.28 -16.94 2.40
N LEU A 115 1.60 -16.97 2.56
CA LEU A 115 2.28 -16.72 3.83
C LEU A 115 3.55 -15.93 3.58
N GLY A 116 3.63 -14.73 4.14
CA GLY A 116 4.80 -13.88 4.04
C GLY A 116 5.05 -13.11 5.32
N ILE A 117 6.28 -13.18 5.83
CA ILE A 117 6.72 -12.54 7.06
C ILE A 117 7.72 -11.45 6.70
N ARG A 118 7.59 -10.29 7.33
CA ARG A 118 8.56 -9.19 7.27
C ARG A 118 8.54 -8.36 8.53
N ALA A 119 9.62 -7.61 8.74
CA ALA A 119 9.64 -6.56 9.75
C ALA A 119 9.00 -5.26 9.23
N ARG A 120 8.50 -4.42 10.12
CA ARG A 120 8.02 -3.05 9.83
C ARG A 120 9.20 -2.09 9.69
N THR A 121 10.02 -2.33 8.68
CA THR A 121 11.16 -1.48 8.29
C THR A 121 11.14 -1.27 6.78
N PRO A 122 11.69 -0.15 6.28
CA PRO A 122 11.72 0.15 4.85
C PRO A 122 12.25 -1.00 4.00
N GLN A 123 13.31 -1.63 4.46
CA GLN A 123 13.87 -2.84 3.88
C GLN A 123 14.07 -3.87 4.98
N SER A 124 13.68 -5.09 4.72
CA SER A 124 13.56 -6.15 5.70
C SER A 124 14.26 -7.42 5.25
N LEU A 125 14.61 -8.25 6.20
CA LEU A 125 14.72 -9.69 5.95
C LEU A 125 13.29 -10.22 5.84
N ILE A 126 12.94 -10.81 4.70
CA ILE A 126 11.62 -11.36 4.43
C ILE A 126 11.66 -12.87 4.35
N ALA A 127 10.61 -13.51 4.81
CA ALA A 127 10.42 -14.95 4.72
C ALA A 127 9.04 -15.31 4.20
N GLY A 128 8.87 -16.52 3.73
CA GLY A 128 7.56 -16.98 3.28
C GLY A 128 7.55 -18.41 2.76
N LEU A 129 6.35 -18.85 2.42
CA LEU A 129 6.06 -20.19 1.97
C LEU A 129 5.62 -20.23 0.52
N MET A 130 6.12 -21.21 -0.21
CA MET A 130 5.61 -21.66 -1.49
C MET A 130 5.37 -23.18 -1.44
N TRP A 131 4.53 -23.69 -2.31
CA TRP A 131 4.37 -25.14 -2.46
C TRP A 131 4.03 -25.52 -3.91
N LEU A 132 4.21 -26.78 -4.25
CA LEU A 132 3.79 -27.31 -5.52
C LEU A 132 2.35 -27.81 -5.44
N GLY A 133 1.47 -27.13 -6.14
CA GLY A 133 0.12 -27.62 -6.45
C GLY A 133 0.07 -28.27 -7.84
N ILE A 134 -1.03 -28.96 -8.12
CA ILE A 134 -1.28 -29.56 -9.42
C ILE A 134 -2.42 -28.78 -10.10
N LYS A 135 -2.18 -28.29 -11.33
CA LYS A 135 -3.19 -27.65 -12.19
C LYS A 135 -3.16 -28.30 -13.56
N ASP A 136 -4.32 -28.79 -14.02
CA ASP A 136 -4.48 -29.45 -15.33
C ASP A 136 -3.43 -30.57 -15.56
N GLY A 137 -3.14 -31.36 -14.51
CA GLY A 137 -2.16 -32.45 -14.54
C GLY A 137 -0.68 -32.00 -14.57
N ARG A 138 -0.42 -30.70 -14.33
CA ARG A 138 0.93 -30.12 -14.30
C ARG A 138 1.23 -29.50 -12.94
N TYR A 139 2.48 -29.58 -12.50
CA TYR A 139 2.92 -28.85 -11.32
C TYR A 139 2.90 -27.35 -11.56
N SER A 140 2.38 -26.61 -10.58
CA SER A 140 2.33 -25.16 -10.56
C SER A 140 2.74 -24.66 -9.19
N MET A 141 3.65 -23.67 -9.14
CA MET A 141 4.10 -23.09 -7.89
C MET A 141 3.00 -22.18 -7.33
N ARG A 142 2.63 -22.45 -6.08
CA ARG A 142 1.77 -21.59 -5.26
C ARG A 142 2.63 -20.66 -4.44
N HIS A 143 2.39 -19.37 -4.52
CA HIS A 143 3.13 -18.34 -3.77
C HIS A 143 2.30 -17.09 -3.56
N VAL A 144 1.97 -16.40 -4.65
CA VAL A 144 1.20 -15.17 -4.65
C VAL A 144 -0.28 -15.53 -4.64
N CYS A 145 -1.07 -14.86 -3.79
CA CYS A 145 -2.53 -15.04 -3.79
C CYS A 145 -3.11 -14.69 -5.15
N GLN A 146 -3.83 -15.61 -5.75
CA GLN A 146 -4.49 -15.44 -7.05
C GLN A 146 -5.60 -16.47 -7.25
N ASP A 147 -6.72 -16.05 -7.84
CA ASP A 147 -7.86 -16.91 -8.10
C ASP A 147 -7.53 -18.03 -9.10
N SER A 148 -6.57 -17.76 -10.00
CA SER A 148 -6.14 -18.74 -11.00
C SER A 148 -5.50 -19.99 -10.39
N ASP A 149 -5.16 -20.00 -9.10
CA ASP A 149 -4.66 -21.18 -8.39
C ASP A 149 -5.76 -22.17 -8.05
N ASP A 150 -7.03 -21.75 -8.09
CA ASP A 150 -8.21 -22.58 -7.86
C ASP A 150 -8.17 -23.35 -6.53
N LEU A 151 -7.73 -22.67 -5.46
CA LEU A 151 -7.76 -23.22 -4.11
C LEU A 151 -9.21 -23.30 -3.63
N LYS A 152 -9.64 -24.46 -3.12
CA LYS A 152 -10.97 -24.63 -2.52
C LYS A 152 -11.20 -23.69 -1.33
N LYS A 153 -10.13 -23.44 -0.56
CA LYS A 153 -10.15 -22.55 0.60
C LYS A 153 -8.77 -21.95 0.80
N TYR A 154 -8.71 -20.67 1.11
CA TYR A 154 -7.51 -20.03 1.67
C TYR A 154 -7.91 -18.84 2.53
N GLY A 155 -7.24 -18.66 3.64
CA GLY A 155 -7.43 -17.49 4.49
C GLY A 155 -7.15 -17.75 5.96
N TRP A 156 -7.05 -16.63 6.66
CA TRP A 156 -6.88 -16.63 8.11
C TRP A 156 -8.20 -16.95 8.81
N THR A 157 -8.20 -17.98 9.61
CA THR A 157 -9.36 -18.32 10.45
C THR A 157 -9.22 -17.78 11.86
N ARG A 158 -7.98 -17.48 12.30
CA ARG A 158 -7.63 -16.74 13.51
C ARG A 158 -6.42 -15.86 13.22
N HIS A 159 -6.44 -14.62 13.65
CA HIS A 159 -5.32 -13.69 13.58
C HIS A 159 -5.52 -12.54 14.56
N ASN A 160 -4.59 -12.31 15.48
CA ASN A 160 -4.76 -11.26 16.49
C ASN A 160 -4.12 -9.92 16.12
N GLY A 161 -3.37 -9.84 15.00
CA GLY A 161 -2.71 -8.64 14.49
C GLY A 161 -1.35 -8.35 15.13
N ARG A 162 -0.90 -9.14 16.10
CA ARG A 162 0.33 -8.88 16.86
C ARG A 162 1.31 -10.05 16.87
N ASP A 163 0.91 -11.16 17.45
CA ASP A 163 1.83 -12.27 17.74
C ASP A 163 1.33 -13.65 17.33
N TYR A 164 0.10 -13.74 16.81
CA TYR A 164 -0.50 -15.03 16.44
C TYR A 164 -1.36 -14.92 15.18
N GLY A 165 -1.22 -15.92 14.31
CA GLY A 165 -2.09 -16.13 13.15
C GLY A 165 -2.18 -17.61 12.79
N TYR A 166 -3.37 -18.07 12.43
CA TYR A 166 -3.63 -19.42 11.93
C TYR A 166 -4.47 -19.34 10.66
N GLN A 167 -4.00 -19.99 9.59
CA GLN A 167 -4.73 -20.06 8.33
C GLN A 167 -4.82 -21.47 7.79
N GLU A 168 -5.83 -21.69 6.95
CA GLU A 168 -6.09 -22.93 6.25
C GLU A 168 -5.99 -22.67 4.74
N LEU A 169 -5.25 -23.55 4.07
CA LEU A 169 -5.03 -23.54 2.62
C LEU A 169 -5.41 -24.94 2.08
N VAL A 170 -6.46 -25.01 1.26
CA VAL A 170 -6.96 -26.26 0.69
C VAL A 170 -6.72 -26.24 -0.81
N ASP A 171 -5.67 -26.95 -1.25
CA ASP A 171 -5.29 -27.08 -2.65
C ASP A 171 -5.60 -28.50 -3.13
N ARG A 172 -6.82 -28.69 -3.65
CA ARG A 172 -7.40 -29.97 -4.07
C ARG A 172 -7.43 -30.99 -2.94
N ASP A 173 -6.50 -31.97 -2.96
CA ASP A 173 -6.44 -33.03 -1.97
C ASP A 173 -5.45 -32.75 -0.83
N MET A 174 -4.67 -31.68 -0.94
CA MET A 174 -3.66 -31.29 0.05
C MET A 174 -4.19 -30.15 0.90
N ASN A 175 -4.22 -30.35 2.20
CA ASN A 175 -4.55 -29.34 3.19
C ASN A 175 -3.28 -28.89 3.90
N LEU A 176 -2.97 -27.61 3.79
CA LEU A 176 -1.89 -26.96 4.54
C LEU A 176 -2.49 -26.08 5.62
N MET A 177 -2.11 -26.32 6.86
CA MET A 177 -2.43 -25.44 7.98
C MET A 177 -1.15 -24.75 8.41
N THR A 178 -1.17 -23.43 8.47
CA THR A 178 0.00 -22.64 8.86
C THR A 178 -0.31 -21.83 10.11
N SER A 179 0.56 -21.94 11.12
CA SER A 179 0.50 -21.16 12.34
C SER A 179 1.72 -20.26 12.43
N PHE A 180 1.49 -18.96 12.61
CA PHE A 180 2.53 -17.99 12.94
C PHE A 180 2.45 -17.67 14.42
N LEU A 181 3.58 -17.70 15.11
CA LEU A 181 3.70 -17.28 16.50
C LEU A 181 4.96 -16.43 16.69
N LYS A 182 4.82 -15.29 17.36
CA LYS A 182 5.92 -14.47 17.82
C LYS A 182 6.08 -14.60 19.33
N SER A 183 7.32 -14.85 19.78
CA SER A 183 7.63 -14.91 21.21
C SER A 183 7.73 -13.52 21.82
N LYS A 184 7.19 -13.36 23.03
CA LYS A 184 7.34 -12.14 23.85
C LYS A 184 8.53 -12.23 24.81
N GLU A 185 9.07 -13.43 24.99
CA GLU A 185 10.13 -13.68 25.96
C GLU A 185 11.47 -13.19 25.41
N ASP A 186 12.15 -12.44 26.26
CA ASP A 186 13.50 -11.92 26.10
C ASP A 186 13.65 -10.87 24.98
N SER A 187 13.32 -9.64 25.31
CA SER A 187 13.56 -8.50 24.44
C SER A 187 15.07 -8.31 24.23
N SER A 188 15.62 -9.02 23.24
CA SER A 188 16.98 -8.75 22.74
C SER A 188 17.09 -7.32 22.14
N GLY A 189 16.00 -6.54 22.16
CA GLY A 189 15.90 -5.25 21.49
C GLY A 189 15.81 -5.32 19.98
N TYR A 190 15.63 -6.53 19.40
CA TYR A 190 15.61 -6.78 17.95
C TYR A 190 14.25 -7.27 17.42
N GLY A 191 13.16 -6.88 18.04
CA GLY A 191 11.79 -7.22 17.62
C GLY A 191 11.34 -8.65 17.95
N GLY A 192 12.17 -9.43 18.63
CA GLY A 192 11.86 -10.78 19.12
C GLY A 192 12.03 -11.90 18.10
N ASP A 193 11.65 -13.09 18.53
CA ASP A 193 11.72 -14.33 17.76
C ASP A 193 10.35 -14.67 17.19
N TRP A 194 10.34 -15.47 16.14
CA TRP A 194 9.10 -15.99 15.59
C TRP A 194 9.24 -17.41 15.07
N THR A 195 8.13 -18.10 14.96
CA THR A 195 8.07 -19.42 14.35
C THR A 195 6.87 -19.57 13.43
N VAL A 196 7.03 -20.43 12.43
CA VAL A 196 5.95 -20.90 11.56
C VAL A 196 5.86 -22.41 11.70
N ARG A 197 4.70 -22.89 12.10
CA ARG A 197 4.34 -24.31 11.99
C ARG A 197 3.58 -24.54 10.70
N ILE A 198 3.94 -25.59 9.97
CA ILE A 198 3.25 -26.03 8.76
C ILE A 198 2.83 -27.48 8.97
N ASP A 199 1.53 -27.72 9.01
CA ASP A 199 0.95 -29.05 9.04
C ASP A 199 0.39 -29.37 7.66
N VAL A 200 0.81 -30.49 7.08
CA VAL A 200 0.36 -30.96 5.76
C VAL A 200 -0.44 -32.25 5.93
N HIS A 201 -1.67 -32.25 5.44
CA HIS A 201 -2.59 -33.38 5.50
C HIS A 201 -3.18 -33.68 4.13
N ASN A 202 -3.68 -34.91 3.94
CA ASN A 202 -4.49 -35.27 2.78
C ASN A 202 -5.98 -35.25 3.15
N GLU A 203 -6.82 -34.60 2.35
CA GLU A 203 -8.28 -34.52 2.56
C GLU A 203 -8.91 -35.93 2.44
N ASN A 204 -8.39 -36.81 1.59
CA ASN A 204 -8.96 -38.09 1.26
C ASN A 204 -8.53 -39.27 2.17
N SER A 205 -7.81 -39.03 3.25
CA SER A 205 -7.37 -40.10 4.19
C SER A 205 -8.51 -40.91 4.83
N LYS A 206 -9.76 -40.52 4.58
CA LYS A 206 -10.96 -41.26 5.03
C LYS A 206 -11.37 -42.41 4.13
N LEU A 207 -10.77 -42.57 2.94
CA LEU A 207 -11.20 -43.56 1.94
C LEU A 207 -10.35 -44.84 1.85
N GLY A 208 -9.40 -45.05 2.76
CA GLY A 208 -8.70 -46.36 2.91
C GLY A 208 -7.74 -46.75 1.78
N GLU A 209 -7.48 -45.85 0.83
CA GLU A 209 -6.44 -46.05 -0.16
C GLU A 209 -5.14 -45.39 0.31
N ASP A 210 -4.13 -46.21 0.64
CA ASP A 210 -2.77 -45.76 0.97
C ASP A 210 -2.05 -45.20 -0.27
N ILE A 211 -2.55 -44.11 -0.82
CA ILE A 211 -1.81 -43.35 -1.85
C ILE A 211 -0.73 -42.56 -1.10
N GLN A 212 0.48 -43.10 -1.09
CA GLN A 212 1.66 -42.45 -0.53
C GLN A 212 1.99 -41.21 -1.37
N GLN A 213 1.37 -40.07 -1.04
CA GLN A 213 1.65 -38.80 -1.69
C GLN A 213 2.77 -38.06 -0.97
N THR A 214 3.74 -37.54 -1.74
CA THR A 214 4.81 -36.67 -1.22
C THR A 214 4.39 -35.21 -1.40
N GLY A 215 4.43 -34.44 -0.33
CA GLY A 215 4.27 -32.99 -0.37
C GLY A 215 5.61 -32.28 -0.53
N HIS A 216 5.64 -31.21 -1.32
CA HIS A 216 6.82 -30.37 -1.54
C HIS A 216 6.53 -28.94 -1.14
N LEU A 217 7.13 -28.49 -0.07
CA LEU A 217 7.09 -27.13 0.46
C LEU A 217 8.41 -26.44 0.12
N PHE A 218 8.36 -25.10 -0.07
CA PHE A 218 9.53 -24.26 -0.30
C PHE A 218 9.45 -23.07 0.66
N PHE A 219 10.29 -23.09 1.67
CA PHE A 219 10.41 -21.96 2.58
C PHE A 219 11.59 -21.11 2.16
N TYR A 220 11.38 -19.80 2.03
CA TYR A 220 12.44 -18.90 1.60
C TYR A 220 12.74 -17.82 2.63
N LEU A 221 13.99 -17.38 2.59
CA LEU A 221 14.50 -16.22 3.28
C LEU A 221 15.20 -15.31 2.26
N ALA A 222 14.89 -14.00 2.26
CA ALA A 222 15.49 -13.05 1.34
C ALA A 222 15.77 -11.72 2.04
N ASP A 223 16.91 -11.11 1.71
CA ASP A 223 17.32 -9.81 2.23
C ASP A 223 17.03 -8.72 1.19
N GLU A 224 16.11 -7.79 1.51
CA GLU A 224 15.71 -6.70 0.61
C GLU A 224 16.84 -5.67 0.39
N ASP A 225 17.81 -5.54 1.32
CA ASP A 225 19.02 -4.73 1.12
C ASP A 225 20.04 -5.40 0.18
N GLY A 226 19.79 -6.65 -0.20
CA GLY A 226 20.67 -7.43 -1.05
C GLY A 226 21.92 -7.95 -0.35
N ASN A 227 21.95 -7.97 1.00
CA ASN A 227 23.03 -8.57 1.76
C ASN A 227 23.05 -10.08 1.57
N ALA A 228 24.25 -10.65 1.57
CA ALA A 228 24.43 -12.09 1.47
C ALA A 228 23.91 -12.82 2.72
N LEU A 229 23.26 -13.95 2.49
CA LEU A 229 22.78 -14.85 3.51
C LEU A 229 23.71 -16.07 3.60
N SER A 230 24.02 -16.49 4.81
CA SER A 230 24.89 -17.65 5.04
C SER A 230 24.08 -18.93 5.21
N LEU A 231 24.44 -19.95 4.46
CA LEU A 231 23.88 -21.30 4.55
C LEU A 231 24.61 -22.09 5.61
N SER A 232 23.91 -22.90 6.42
CA SER A 232 24.54 -23.85 7.34
C SER A 232 25.19 -24.99 6.58
N ARG A 233 26.36 -25.44 7.06
CA ARG A 233 27.08 -26.60 6.48
C ARG A 233 26.54 -27.95 6.95
N ASP A 234 25.73 -27.95 8.03
CA ASP A 234 25.22 -29.15 8.69
C ASP A 234 23.84 -29.59 8.21
N LEU A 235 23.42 -29.12 7.02
CA LEU A 235 22.11 -29.40 6.42
C LEU A 235 21.85 -30.89 6.10
N LEU A 236 22.89 -31.71 6.10
CA LEU A 236 22.78 -33.13 5.72
C LEU A 236 22.29 -34.04 6.83
N ASP A 237 22.20 -33.58 8.09
CA ASP A 237 21.71 -34.36 9.23
C ASP A 237 20.54 -33.68 9.93
N ILE A 238 19.34 -33.79 9.33
CA ILE A 238 18.11 -33.12 9.77
C ILE A 238 17.42 -33.95 10.86
N ARG A 239 18.08 -34.12 11.98
CA ARG A 239 17.48 -34.71 13.18
C ARG A 239 17.52 -33.69 14.30
N ASN A 240 16.33 -33.26 14.77
CA ASN A 240 16.15 -32.35 15.91
C ASN A 240 16.79 -30.97 15.80
N ASN A 241 16.05 -29.97 15.32
CA ASN A 241 16.42 -28.56 15.29
C ASN A 241 17.66 -28.20 14.46
N SER A 242 17.64 -28.53 13.17
CA SER A 242 18.74 -28.22 12.26
C SER A 242 18.83 -26.76 11.90
N LEU A 243 20.00 -26.15 11.98
CA LEU A 243 20.29 -24.81 11.52
C LEU A 243 20.24 -24.79 9.98
N LEU A 244 19.33 -24.01 9.38
CA LEU A 244 19.23 -23.85 7.93
C LEU A 244 20.12 -22.71 7.43
N ALA A 245 19.96 -21.53 8.03
CA ALA A 245 20.66 -20.32 7.62
C ALA A 245 20.97 -19.43 8.83
N PHE A 246 21.96 -18.56 8.66
CA PHE A 246 22.32 -17.56 9.65
C PHE A 246 22.85 -16.30 8.97
N GLY A 247 22.92 -15.21 9.71
CA GLY A 247 23.44 -13.96 9.22
C GLY A 247 23.43 -12.89 10.29
N SER A 248 23.74 -11.66 9.90
CA SER A 248 23.70 -10.50 10.77
C SER A 248 23.16 -9.29 10.03
N ARG A 249 22.29 -8.54 10.68
CA ARG A 249 21.77 -7.25 10.20
C ARG A 249 21.80 -6.23 11.33
N LYS A 250 21.97 -4.95 10.97
CA LYS A 250 22.05 -3.87 11.95
C LYS A 250 20.80 -3.74 12.82
N ASP A 251 19.64 -4.01 12.25
CA ASP A 251 18.32 -3.85 12.88
C ASP A 251 17.86 -5.05 13.71
N ILE A 252 18.42 -6.24 13.48
CA ILE A 252 18.04 -7.48 14.17
C ILE A 252 19.22 -8.23 14.81
N GLY A 253 20.45 -7.70 14.72
CA GLY A 253 21.66 -8.37 15.21
C GLY A 253 21.97 -9.64 14.42
N SER A 254 22.74 -10.54 15.02
CA SER A 254 22.94 -11.90 14.47
C SER A 254 21.69 -12.73 14.66
N TRP A 255 21.35 -13.50 13.64
CA TRP A 255 20.12 -14.29 13.62
C TRP A 255 20.38 -15.71 13.07
N HIS A 256 19.52 -16.63 13.49
CA HIS A 256 19.50 -18.02 13.04
C HIS A 256 18.11 -18.42 12.57
N LEU A 257 18.04 -19.21 11.49
CA LEU A 257 16.83 -19.89 11.02
C LEU A 257 17.00 -21.39 11.19
N HIS A 258 16.06 -22.03 11.87
CA HIS A 258 16.10 -23.46 12.16
C HIS A 258 14.86 -24.18 11.63
N LEU A 259 15.04 -25.47 11.29
CA LEU A 259 13.96 -26.40 10.97
C LEU A 259 13.91 -27.49 12.03
N ALA A 260 12.74 -27.73 12.58
CA ALA A 260 12.48 -28.86 13.49
C ALA A 260 11.33 -29.72 12.95
N SER A 261 11.49 -31.01 12.96
CA SER A 261 10.46 -31.99 12.63
C SER A 261 10.68 -33.28 13.37
N MET A 262 9.58 -33.98 13.67
CA MET A 262 9.61 -35.36 14.15
C MET A 262 9.46 -36.36 13.01
N ASP A 263 9.07 -35.88 11.82
CA ASP A 263 8.87 -36.68 10.63
C ASP A 263 10.16 -36.80 9.82
N ASP A 264 10.26 -37.83 9.00
CA ASP A 264 11.42 -38.07 8.12
C ASP A 264 11.26 -37.17 6.88
N LEU A 265 11.93 -36.00 6.91
CA LEU A 265 11.88 -34.99 5.86
C LEU A 265 13.18 -34.95 5.07
N GLU A 266 13.04 -34.81 3.76
CA GLU A 266 14.15 -34.55 2.84
C GLU A 266 14.23 -33.04 2.58
N VAL A 267 15.46 -32.47 2.71
CA VAL A 267 15.65 -31.02 2.50
C VAL A 267 16.69 -30.79 1.41
N HIS A 268 16.30 -30.01 0.40
CA HIS A 268 17.17 -29.45 -0.63
C HIS A 268 17.17 -27.93 -0.57
N TYR A 269 18.13 -27.28 -1.20
CA TYR A 269 18.22 -25.84 -1.17
C TYR A 269 18.72 -25.24 -2.50
N SER A 270 18.49 -23.94 -2.66
CA SER A 270 19.15 -23.13 -3.69
C SER A 270 19.32 -21.70 -3.22
N GLY A 271 20.49 -21.14 -3.52
CA GLY A 271 20.78 -19.72 -3.34
C GLY A 271 20.60 -18.94 -4.65
N PHE A 272 20.10 -17.71 -4.54
CA PHE A 272 19.94 -16.80 -5.67
C PHE A 272 20.47 -15.42 -5.33
N LYS A 273 20.93 -14.69 -6.37
CA LYS A 273 21.32 -13.28 -6.28
C LYS A 273 20.48 -12.46 -7.24
N THR A 274 19.60 -11.61 -6.72
CA THR A 274 18.77 -10.71 -7.52
C THR A 274 18.26 -9.53 -6.69
N PRO A 275 18.12 -8.34 -7.28
CA PRO A 275 17.39 -7.23 -6.66
C PRO A 275 15.85 -7.37 -6.80
N HIS A 276 15.37 -8.34 -7.60
CA HIS A 276 13.96 -8.49 -7.95
C HIS A 276 13.29 -9.62 -7.15
N ILE A 277 13.16 -9.41 -5.84
CA ILE A 277 12.60 -10.41 -4.91
C ILE A 277 11.13 -10.75 -5.23
N HIS A 278 10.38 -9.84 -5.87
CA HIS A 278 8.99 -10.09 -6.26
C HIS A 278 8.83 -11.19 -7.33
N ASN A 279 9.90 -11.55 -8.06
CA ASN A 279 9.91 -12.63 -9.05
C ASN A 279 10.42 -13.96 -8.50
N LEU A 280 10.42 -14.14 -7.18
CA LEU A 280 11.03 -15.30 -6.52
C LEU A 280 10.44 -16.64 -6.97
N SER A 281 9.13 -16.73 -7.15
CA SER A 281 8.48 -17.96 -7.62
C SER A 281 8.95 -18.40 -9.01
N ASP A 282 9.23 -17.45 -9.89
CA ASP A 282 9.73 -17.74 -11.24
C ASP A 282 11.16 -18.29 -11.19
N LEU A 283 12.01 -17.74 -10.32
CA LEU A 283 13.37 -18.24 -10.12
C LEU A 283 13.37 -19.68 -9.61
N VAL A 284 12.52 -19.99 -8.65
CA VAL A 284 12.37 -21.34 -8.11
C VAL A 284 11.86 -22.31 -9.16
N GLN A 285 10.83 -21.94 -9.91
CA GLN A 285 10.28 -22.76 -11.01
C GLN A 285 11.33 -23.02 -12.10
N GLN A 286 12.12 -22.01 -12.46
CA GLN A 286 13.20 -22.17 -13.46
C GLN A 286 14.27 -23.14 -12.97
N ASN A 287 14.69 -23.06 -11.68
CA ASN A 287 15.64 -23.98 -11.09
C ASN A 287 15.11 -25.41 -11.10
N LEU A 288 13.91 -25.65 -10.58
CA LEU A 288 13.24 -26.96 -10.58
C LEU A 288 13.10 -27.53 -11.99
N GLY A 289 12.66 -26.70 -12.95
CA GLY A 289 12.53 -27.11 -14.33
C GLY A 289 13.86 -27.49 -15.00
N ALA A 290 14.94 -26.82 -14.64
CA ALA A 290 16.30 -27.16 -15.10
C ALA A 290 16.75 -28.50 -14.52
N GLN A 291 16.53 -28.75 -13.24
CA GLN A 291 16.86 -30.02 -12.55
C GLN A 291 16.04 -31.18 -13.09
N ALA A 292 14.72 -30.96 -13.28
CA ALA A 292 13.83 -31.97 -13.85
C ALA A 292 14.27 -32.39 -15.26
N ARG A 293 14.66 -31.44 -16.11
CA ARG A 293 15.17 -31.73 -17.47
C ARG A 293 16.51 -32.46 -17.47
N LYS A 294 17.41 -32.10 -16.55
CA LYS A 294 18.78 -32.64 -16.53
C LYS A 294 18.89 -33.98 -15.81
N PHE A 295 18.15 -34.13 -14.73
CA PHE A 295 18.30 -35.30 -13.82
C PHE A 295 17.01 -36.09 -13.62
N GLY A 296 15.89 -35.70 -14.21
CA GLY A 296 14.59 -36.34 -14.02
C GLY A 296 14.01 -36.21 -12.61
N ARG A 297 14.51 -35.28 -11.79
CA ARG A 297 14.13 -35.12 -10.38
C ARG A 297 13.53 -33.72 -10.17
N LEU A 298 12.47 -33.66 -9.36
CA LEU A 298 11.80 -32.43 -8.99
C LEU A 298 12.37 -31.93 -7.63
N GLN A 299 13.65 -31.53 -7.65
CA GLN A 299 14.36 -31.05 -6.48
C GLN A 299 15.19 -29.81 -6.80
N LEU A 300 15.49 -28.99 -5.80
CA LEU A 300 16.40 -27.85 -5.93
C LEU A 300 17.85 -28.34 -6.18
N SER A 301 18.68 -27.44 -6.68
CA SER A 301 20.02 -27.80 -7.21
C SER A 301 21.08 -28.09 -6.15
N ASP A 302 20.83 -27.85 -4.88
CA ASP A 302 21.77 -27.88 -3.75
C ASP A 302 23.03 -27.03 -3.98
N VAL A 303 22.82 -25.88 -4.62
CA VAL A 303 23.88 -24.90 -4.92
C VAL A 303 23.52 -23.55 -4.33
N SER A 304 24.45 -22.93 -3.64
CA SER A 304 24.37 -21.54 -3.18
C SER A 304 25.72 -20.88 -3.36
N ASP A 305 25.71 -19.63 -3.81
CA ASP A 305 26.88 -18.75 -3.89
C ASP A 305 26.98 -17.92 -2.60
N ASP A 306 28.20 -17.61 -2.15
CA ASP A 306 28.45 -16.76 -0.98
C ASP A 306 27.86 -15.35 -1.11
N SER A 307 27.48 -14.94 -2.31
CA SER A 307 26.82 -13.66 -2.59
C SER A 307 25.29 -13.73 -2.60
N SER A 308 24.70 -14.91 -2.40
CA SER A 308 23.24 -15.11 -2.47
C SER A 308 22.50 -14.26 -1.43
N ASN A 309 21.55 -13.43 -1.88
CA ASN A 309 20.68 -12.66 -1.00
C ASN A 309 19.30 -13.32 -0.79
N ILE A 310 19.09 -14.47 -1.40
CA ILE A 310 17.90 -15.31 -1.26
C ILE A 310 18.36 -16.75 -1.06
N LEU A 311 17.82 -17.39 -0.03
CA LEU A 311 17.93 -18.82 0.20
C LEU A 311 16.54 -19.44 0.17
N VAL A 312 16.39 -20.54 -0.57
CA VAL A 312 15.16 -21.31 -0.66
C VAL A 312 15.44 -22.73 -0.21
N PHE A 313 14.63 -23.23 0.71
CA PHE A 313 14.70 -24.60 1.25
C PHE A 313 13.47 -25.35 0.78
N GLN A 314 13.67 -26.40 -0.01
CA GLN A 314 12.65 -27.37 -0.34
C GLN A 314 12.57 -28.40 0.77
N ILE A 315 11.41 -28.54 1.37
CA ILE A 315 11.10 -29.48 2.44
C ILE A 315 10.11 -30.48 1.89
N SER A 316 10.51 -31.74 1.77
CA SER A 316 9.69 -32.78 1.17
C SER A 316 9.45 -33.91 2.17
N GLY A 317 8.22 -34.37 2.27
CA GLY A 317 7.84 -35.42 3.19
C GLY A 317 6.63 -36.22 2.70
N ARG A 318 6.45 -37.42 3.27
CA ARG A 318 5.23 -38.20 3.06
C ARG A 318 4.08 -37.55 3.85
N ILE A 319 2.97 -37.32 3.19
CA ILE A 319 1.79 -36.76 3.83
C ILE A 319 1.10 -37.84 4.69
N PRO A 320 0.73 -37.58 5.98
CA PRO A 320 0.85 -36.29 6.68
C PRO A 320 2.26 -36.05 7.25
N PHE A 321 2.67 -34.78 7.33
CA PHE A 321 3.88 -34.36 8.02
C PHE A 321 3.76 -32.95 8.62
N ARG A 322 4.66 -32.63 9.57
CA ARG A 322 4.75 -31.35 10.26
C ARG A 322 6.16 -30.77 10.16
N ALA A 323 6.27 -29.49 9.92
CA ALA A 323 7.53 -28.74 9.95
C ALA A 323 7.38 -27.48 10.80
N ASP A 324 8.27 -27.29 11.78
CA ASP A 324 8.40 -26.06 12.57
C ASP A 324 9.63 -25.30 12.09
N ILE A 325 9.44 -24.06 11.64
CA ILE A 325 10.52 -23.19 11.16
C ILE A 325 10.64 -22.03 12.13
N ALA A 326 11.74 -21.99 12.89
CA ALA A 326 11.97 -21.03 13.96
C ALA A 326 13.09 -20.05 13.60
N PHE A 327 12.82 -18.78 13.79
CA PHE A 327 13.76 -17.67 13.64
C PHE A 327 14.11 -17.10 15.00
N VAL A 328 15.40 -16.98 15.29
CA VAL A 328 15.93 -16.43 16.54
C VAL A 328 16.85 -15.27 16.22
N SER A 329 16.58 -14.11 16.81
CA SER A 329 17.34 -12.87 16.63
C SER A 329 18.30 -12.60 17.80
N GLY A 330 19.29 -11.70 17.62
CA GLY A 330 20.20 -11.28 18.68
C GLY A 330 21.01 -12.43 19.28
N THR A 331 21.46 -13.39 18.47
CA THR A 331 22.17 -14.60 18.93
C THR A 331 23.54 -14.32 19.56
N ASP A 332 24.14 -13.16 19.27
CA ASP A 332 25.44 -12.75 19.86
C ASP A 332 25.35 -12.41 21.34
N SER A 333 24.16 -12.00 21.82
CA SER A 333 23.98 -11.48 23.18
C SER A 333 23.72 -12.56 24.24
N GLY A 334 23.50 -13.81 23.83
CA GLY A 334 23.19 -14.93 24.72
C GLY A 334 24.08 -16.14 24.42
N GLY A 335 24.68 -16.73 25.45
CA GLY A 335 25.41 -17.99 25.22
C GLY A 335 24.53 -19.05 24.55
N ASN A 336 25.14 -20.06 23.91
CA ASN A 336 24.47 -21.15 23.18
C ASN A 336 23.33 -21.83 23.95
N SER A 337 23.35 -21.83 25.27
CA SER A 337 22.27 -22.37 26.12
C SER A 337 20.97 -21.58 25.96
N ARG A 338 21.03 -20.23 25.99
CA ARG A 338 19.85 -19.40 25.86
C ARG A 338 19.20 -19.51 24.47
N VAL A 339 20.00 -19.58 23.41
CA VAL A 339 19.50 -19.80 22.05
C VAL A 339 18.75 -21.13 21.95
N LYS A 340 19.29 -22.19 22.58
CA LYS A 340 18.66 -23.52 22.60
C LYS A 340 17.34 -23.52 23.36
N ASP A 341 17.25 -22.81 24.49
CA ASP A 341 16.01 -22.69 25.28
C ASP A 341 14.94 -21.95 24.52
N ARG A 342 15.31 -20.84 23.84
CA ARG A 342 14.41 -20.08 22.96
C ARG A 342 13.90 -20.93 21.80
N LEU A 343 14.77 -21.71 21.13
CA LEU A 343 14.38 -22.64 20.08
C LEU A 343 13.41 -23.71 20.57
N ASN A 344 13.67 -24.29 21.75
CA ASN A 344 12.78 -25.30 22.32
C ASN A 344 11.37 -24.77 22.58
N SER A 345 11.25 -23.50 22.98
CA SER A 345 9.93 -22.87 23.17
C SER A 345 9.19 -22.62 21.86
N LEU A 346 9.92 -22.50 20.74
CA LEU A 346 9.39 -22.18 19.40
C LEU A 346 9.15 -23.42 18.53
N THR A 347 9.34 -24.62 19.05
CA THR A 347 9.23 -25.87 18.29
C THR A 347 8.59 -26.99 19.11
N GLY A 348 8.12 -28.04 18.44
CA GLY A 348 7.64 -29.27 19.06
C GLY A 348 6.41 -29.10 19.98
N THR A 349 6.40 -29.80 21.11
CA THR A 349 5.25 -29.82 22.03
C THR A 349 5.03 -28.51 22.77
N LEU A 350 6.10 -27.78 23.11
CA LEU A 350 5.97 -26.46 23.75
C LEU A 350 5.29 -25.47 22.83
N LEU A 351 5.66 -25.43 21.55
CA LEU A 351 4.96 -24.63 20.56
C LEU A 351 3.50 -25.03 20.45
N THR A 352 3.16 -26.31 20.46
CA THR A 352 1.75 -26.78 20.43
C THR A 352 0.94 -26.15 21.57
N THR A 353 1.45 -26.24 22.80
CA THR A 353 0.78 -25.69 23.98
C THR A 353 0.57 -24.16 23.88
N GLN A 354 1.58 -23.45 23.35
CA GLN A 354 1.46 -22.00 23.15
C GLN A 354 0.41 -21.66 22.08
N LEU A 355 0.40 -22.37 20.95
CA LEU A 355 -0.58 -22.17 19.88
C LEU A 355 -2.02 -22.43 20.38
N GLU A 356 -2.25 -23.49 21.15
CA GLU A 356 -3.56 -23.78 21.78
C GLU A 356 -3.97 -22.69 22.78
N GLY A 357 -3.00 -22.12 23.50
CA GLY A 357 -3.23 -20.95 24.37
C GLY A 357 -3.70 -19.74 23.58
N LYS A 358 -2.99 -19.43 22.49
CA LYS A 358 -3.32 -18.29 21.60
C LYS A 358 -4.66 -18.46 20.88
N GLU A 359 -5.01 -19.67 20.50
CA GLU A 359 -6.32 -19.97 19.94
C GLU A 359 -7.44 -19.62 20.92
N ARG A 360 -7.31 -20.06 22.18
CA ARG A 360 -8.29 -19.72 23.24
C ARG A 360 -8.33 -18.21 23.50
N GLU A 361 -7.18 -17.55 23.62
CA GLU A 361 -7.10 -16.09 23.79
C GLU A 361 -7.83 -15.34 22.65
N PHE A 362 -7.66 -15.78 21.41
CA PHE A 362 -8.34 -15.18 20.25
C PHE A 362 -9.86 -15.39 20.34
N ASP A 363 -10.30 -16.59 20.67
CA ASP A 363 -11.71 -16.94 20.75
C ASP A 363 -12.43 -16.16 21.85
N ASP A 364 -11.80 -16.00 23.02
CA ASP A 364 -12.33 -15.22 24.13
C ASP A 364 -12.38 -13.71 23.81
N LYS A 365 -11.29 -13.18 23.23
CA LYS A 365 -11.23 -11.78 22.78
C LYS A 365 -12.31 -11.47 21.74
N PHE A 366 -12.55 -12.39 20.79
CA PHE A 366 -13.58 -12.21 19.76
C PHE A 366 -14.97 -12.05 20.39
N LYS A 367 -15.34 -12.92 21.35
CA LYS A 367 -16.62 -12.82 22.06
C LYS A 367 -16.78 -11.49 22.78
N ILE A 368 -15.73 -11.04 23.48
CA ILE A 368 -15.73 -9.79 24.24
C ILE A 368 -15.83 -8.58 23.29
N SER A 369 -14.98 -8.52 22.28
CA SER A 369 -14.86 -7.38 21.36
C SER A 369 -16.15 -7.10 20.59
N PHE A 370 -16.89 -8.15 20.25
CA PHE A 370 -18.13 -8.03 19.48
C PHE A 370 -19.40 -8.25 20.35
N SER A 371 -19.24 -8.36 21.67
CA SER A 371 -20.36 -8.51 22.64
C SER A 371 -21.33 -9.60 22.21
N LEU A 372 -20.82 -10.77 21.81
CA LEU A 372 -21.64 -11.87 21.31
C LEU A 372 -22.41 -12.53 22.44
N THR A 373 -23.67 -12.86 22.16
CA THR A 373 -24.54 -13.65 23.06
C THR A 373 -24.45 -15.13 22.69
N ASP A 374 -24.76 -15.99 23.66
CA ASP A 374 -24.78 -17.47 23.46
C ASP A 374 -25.91 -17.95 22.52
N GLU A 375 -26.73 -17.03 22.02
CA GLU A 375 -27.87 -17.33 21.12
C GLU A 375 -27.48 -17.49 19.65
N LEU A 376 -26.20 -17.17 19.28
CA LEU A 376 -25.75 -17.22 17.91
C LEU A 376 -25.35 -18.65 17.51
N GLU A 377 -25.74 -19.04 16.30
CA GLU A 377 -25.33 -20.31 15.70
C GLU A 377 -23.81 -20.45 15.55
N PRO A 378 -23.23 -21.61 15.86
CA PRO A 378 -21.78 -21.84 15.79
C PRO A 378 -21.17 -21.50 14.42
N GLU A 379 -21.90 -21.74 13.32
CA GLU A 379 -21.48 -21.41 11.96
C GLU A 379 -21.35 -19.90 11.74
N SER A 380 -22.29 -19.11 12.25
CA SER A 380 -22.25 -17.65 12.21
C SER A 380 -21.06 -17.10 13.00
N ILE A 381 -20.79 -17.68 14.17
CA ILE A 381 -19.61 -17.32 14.98
C ILE A 381 -18.31 -17.65 14.23
N SER A 382 -18.23 -18.83 13.64
CA SER A 382 -17.06 -19.25 12.85
C SER A 382 -16.82 -18.34 11.65
N THR A 383 -17.87 -17.99 10.91
CA THR A 383 -17.82 -17.03 9.79
C THR A 383 -17.36 -15.65 10.25
N GLY A 384 -17.90 -15.15 11.37
CA GLY A 384 -17.48 -13.86 11.94
C GLY A 384 -16.02 -13.84 12.38
N LYS A 385 -15.53 -14.92 13.02
CA LYS A 385 -14.12 -15.09 13.38
C LYS A 385 -13.22 -15.06 12.15
N ALA A 386 -13.57 -15.81 11.11
CA ALA A 386 -12.81 -15.85 9.86
C ALA A 386 -12.82 -14.49 9.16
N ALA A 387 -13.95 -13.76 9.15
CA ALA A 387 -14.02 -12.43 8.57
C ALA A 387 -13.06 -11.44 9.26
N VAL A 388 -13.08 -11.39 10.60
CA VAL A 388 -12.17 -10.55 11.39
C VAL A 388 -10.72 -10.99 11.21
N ALA A 389 -10.45 -12.29 11.24
CA ALA A 389 -9.11 -12.83 11.09
C ALA A 389 -8.53 -12.53 9.70
N ASN A 390 -9.32 -12.65 8.62
CA ASN A 390 -8.89 -12.30 7.27
C ASN A 390 -8.62 -10.80 7.11
N LEU A 391 -9.45 -9.96 7.72
CA LEU A 391 -9.23 -8.51 7.71
C LEU A 391 -7.91 -8.15 8.40
N ILE A 392 -7.69 -8.66 9.61
CA ILE A 392 -6.48 -8.38 10.40
C ILE A 392 -5.24 -9.04 9.78
N GLY A 393 -5.35 -10.28 9.32
CA GLY A 393 -4.27 -10.99 8.62
C GLY A 393 -4.01 -10.46 7.20
N GLY A 394 -4.89 -9.60 6.69
CA GLY A 394 -4.72 -8.82 5.46
C GLY A 394 -4.01 -7.48 5.67
N ILE A 395 -3.57 -7.17 6.90
CA ILE A 395 -2.76 -5.96 7.14
C ILE A 395 -1.36 -6.18 6.58
N GLY A 396 -0.89 -5.20 5.79
CA GLY A 396 0.45 -5.18 5.22
C GLY A 396 1.27 -3.98 5.69
N TYR A 397 2.59 -4.09 5.52
CA TYR A 397 3.50 -2.97 5.64
C TYR A 397 4.19 -2.73 4.30
N PHE A 398 4.10 -1.51 3.81
CA PHE A 398 4.57 -1.09 2.51
C PHE A 398 5.52 0.09 2.66
N TYR A 399 6.54 0.14 1.81
CA TYR A 399 7.48 1.26 1.74
C TYR A 399 7.84 1.57 0.30
N GLY A 400 7.84 2.84 -0.07
CA GLY A 400 8.19 3.28 -1.42
C GLY A 400 7.70 4.67 -1.74
N GLN A 401 7.55 4.95 -3.03
CA GLN A 401 7.14 6.25 -3.57
C GLN A 401 6.03 6.06 -4.59
N SER A 402 4.92 6.74 -4.39
CA SER A 402 3.86 6.84 -5.41
C SER A 402 4.24 7.81 -6.52
N LYS A 403 3.73 7.60 -7.74
CA LYS A 403 3.91 8.49 -8.88
C LYS A 403 2.70 9.41 -9.02
N ILE A 404 2.97 10.72 -9.07
CA ILE A 404 1.94 11.76 -9.11
C ILE A 404 1.92 12.42 -10.48
N SER A 405 0.74 12.42 -11.11
CA SER A 405 0.52 13.09 -12.39
C SER A 405 0.62 14.60 -12.25
N LEU A 406 1.31 15.24 -13.18
CA LEU A 406 1.38 16.70 -13.28
C LEU A 406 0.38 17.25 -14.29
N PRO A 407 -0.16 18.46 -14.07
CA PRO A 407 -0.97 19.14 -15.07
C PRO A 407 -0.22 19.33 -16.39
N LYS A 408 -0.92 19.32 -17.51
CA LYS A 408 -0.37 19.62 -18.84
C LYS A 408 -0.04 21.12 -18.91
N THR A 409 1.08 21.55 -18.32
CA THR A 409 1.63 22.91 -18.53
C THR A 409 2.72 22.86 -19.57
N SER A 410 2.84 23.94 -20.37
CA SER A 410 3.73 24.02 -21.54
C SER A 410 5.23 24.02 -21.23
N ASP A 411 5.63 24.00 -19.96
CA ASP A 411 7.02 24.28 -19.55
C ASP A 411 7.90 23.05 -19.30
N PHE A 412 7.34 21.83 -19.31
CA PHE A 412 8.14 20.63 -19.13
C PHE A 412 8.67 20.09 -20.46
N LYS A 413 9.96 20.34 -20.74
CA LYS A 413 10.68 19.83 -21.92
C LYS A 413 11.02 18.33 -21.87
N SER A 414 10.82 17.65 -20.74
CA SER A 414 11.02 16.21 -20.61
C SER A 414 9.68 15.46 -20.75
N GLY A 415 9.69 14.36 -21.50
CA GLY A 415 8.50 13.55 -21.77
C GLY A 415 7.87 12.85 -20.55
N GLU A 416 8.38 13.08 -19.36
CA GLU A 416 7.85 12.52 -18.11
C GLU A 416 6.74 13.42 -17.56
N ARG A 417 5.52 12.86 -17.51
CA ARG A 417 4.31 13.56 -17.03
C ARG A 417 4.01 13.31 -15.56
N TYR A 418 5.00 12.90 -14.77
CA TYR A 418 4.81 12.61 -13.35
C TYR A 418 6.02 13.04 -12.52
N VAL A 419 5.78 13.17 -11.22
CA VAL A 419 6.81 13.33 -10.19
C VAL A 419 6.66 12.24 -9.15
N SER A 420 7.77 11.87 -8.51
CA SER A 420 7.73 10.93 -7.39
C SER A 420 7.32 11.65 -6.11
N TYR A 421 6.38 11.06 -5.38
CA TYR A 421 6.08 11.45 -4.01
C TYR A 421 7.30 11.20 -3.11
N TRP A 422 7.32 11.70 -1.88
CA TRP A 422 8.42 11.36 -0.97
C TRP A 422 8.39 9.88 -0.59
N PRO A 423 9.54 9.29 -0.21
CA PRO A 423 9.55 7.93 0.34
C PRO A 423 8.71 7.89 1.62
N ALA A 424 7.77 6.98 1.65
CA ALA A 424 6.84 6.85 2.76
C ALA A 424 6.61 5.38 3.13
N GLU A 425 6.28 5.18 4.38
CA GLU A 425 5.82 3.90 4.91
C GLU A 425 4.30 3.93 5.11
N LEU A 426 3.67 2.79 4.94
CA LEU A 426 2.24 2.62 5.19
C LEU A 426 1.99 1.26 5.83
N TYR A 427 1.36 1.28 6.99
CA TYR A 427 0.78 0.13 7.66
C TYR A 427 -0.74 0.20 7.47
N THR A 428 -1.34 -0.77 6.77
CA THR A 428 -2.73 -0.68 6.32
C THR A 428 -3.31 -2.06 6.00
N ALA A 429 -4.60 -2.24 6.17
CA ALA A 429 -5.29 -3.40 5.63
C ALA A 429 -5.43 -3.28 4.11
N VAL A 430 -5.56 -4.42 3.41
CA VAL A 430 -5.78 -4.43 1.97
C VAL A 430 -7.19 -4.88 1.62
N PRO A 431 -7.83 -4.30 0.60
CA PRO A 431 -9.18 -4.67 0.19
C PRO A 431 -9.28 -6.12 -0.27
N SER A 432 -8.25 -6.62 -0.92
CA SER A 432 -8.20 -7.98 -1.45
C SER A 432 -6.76 -8.46 -1.62
N ARG A 433 -6.43 -9.60 -1.02
CA ARG A 433 -5.11 -10.20 -1.12
C ARG A 433 -4.74 -10.59 -2.57
N PRO A 434 -5.64 -11.19 -3.39
CA PRO A 434 -5.34 -11.55 -4.78
C PRO A 434 -5.38 -10.36 -5.75
N PHE A 435 -6.30 -9.40 -5.59
CA PHE A 435 -6.56 -8.35 -6.59
C PHE A 435 -5.96 -7.00 -6.23
N PHE A 436 -6.10 -6.59 -4.96
CA PHE A 436 -5.71 -5.26 -4.48
C PHE A 436 -4.84 -5.34 -3.22
N PRO A 437 -3.65 -6.02 -3.30
CA PRO A 437 -2.79 -6.22 -2.13
C PRO A 437 -1.96 -4.96 -1.80
N ARG A 438 -2.62 -3.82 -1.64
CA ARG A 438 -2.04 -2.49 -1.35
C ARG A 438 -3.06 -1.59 -0.68
N GLY A 439 -2.65 -0.42 -0.20
CA GLY A 439 -3.54 0.50 0.49
C GLY A 439 -4.49 1.25 -0.44
N PHE A 440 -5.78 1.30 -0.05
CA PHE A 440 -6.83 2.10 -0.67
C PHE A 440 -7.53 2.95 0.38
N LEU A 441 -7.59 4.26 0.17
CA LEU A 441 -7.99 5.22 1.18
C LEU A 441 -9.44 5.06 1.66
N TRP A 442 -10.38 4.89 0.73
CA TRP A 442 -11.78 4.80 1.14
C TRP A 442 -12.14 3.45 1.73
N ASP A 443 -11.52 2.36 1.27
CA ASP A 443 -11.68 1.01 1.83
C ASP A 443 -11.23 0.98 3.29
N GLU A 444 -10.13 1.67 3.59
CA GLU A 444 -9.55 1.68 4.93
C GLU A 444 -10.51 2.19 6.00
N GLY A 445 -11.31 3.21 5.70
CA GLY A 445 -12.31 3.68 6.66
C GLY A 445 -13.33 2.61 7.05
N PHE A 446 -13.71 1.73 6.13
CA PHE A 446 -14.59 0.60 6.42
C PHE A 446 -13.87 -0.51 7.19
N HIS A 447 -12.63 -0.83 6.84
CA HIS A 447 -11.81 -1.78 7.59
C HIS A 447 -11.71 -1.36 9.05
N GLN A 448 -11.47 -0.08 9.30
CA GLN A 448 -11.28 0.47 10.64
C GLN A 448 -12.53 0.41 11.50
N LEU A 449 -13.75 0.31 10.94
CA LEU A 449 -14.97 0.11 11.71
C LEU A 449 -14.98 -1.22 12.49
N LEU A 450 -14.25 -2.24 11.99
CA LEU A 450 -14.08 -3.51 12.70
C LEU A 450 -12.78 -3.53 13.51
N ILE A 451 -11.69 -2.99 12.97
CA ILE A 451 -10.35 -3.05 13.58
C ILE A 451 -10.33 -2.32 14.94
N TRP A 452 -10.98 -1.16 15.09
CA TRP A 452 -10.98 -0.43 16.36
C TRP A 452 -11.71 -1.21 17.49
N ARG A 453 -12.69 -2.05 17.13
CA ARG A 453 -13.37 -2.92 18.11
C ARG A 453 -12.50 -4.06 18.57
N TRP A 454 -11.57 -4.47 17.73
CA TRP A 454 -10.59 -5.49 18.03
C TRP A 454 -9.39 -4.95 18.80
N ASP A 455 -8.79 -3.84 18.31
CA ASP A 455 -7.60 -3.22 18.89
C ASP A 455 -7.55 -1.73 18.49
N VAL A 456 -7.80 -0.86 19.46
CA VAL A 456 -7.81 0.61 19.27
C VAL A 456 -6.45 1.12 18.82
N GLN A 457 -5.36 0.58 19.38
CA GLN A 457 -4.01 1.03 19.03
C GLN A 457 -3.63 0.70 17.58
N ILE A 458 -3.97 -0.51 17.09
CA ILE A 458 -3.75 -0.87 15.68
C ILE A 458 -4.59 0.05 14.78
N CYS A 459 -5.82 0.35 15.15
CA CYS A 459 -6.65 1.29 14.39
C CYS A 459 -6.02 2.67 14.30
N LEU A 460 -5.59 3.24 15.43
CA LEU A 460 -4.96 4.56 15.46
C LEU A 460 -3.62 4.59 14.70
N ASP A 461 -2.84 3.51 14.76
CA ASP A 461 -1.58 3.34 14.01
C ASP A 461 -1.85 3.41 12.49
N ILE A 462 -2.83 2.65 11.99
CA ILE A 462 -3.21 2.64 10.57
C ILE A 462 -3.71 4.03 10.12
N VAL A 463 -4.65 4.62 10.87
CA VAL A 463 -5.18 5.96 10.52
C VAL A 463 -4.08 7.02 10.57
N GLY A 464 -3.14 6.90 11.51
CA GLY A 464 -1.98 7.79 11.63
C GLY A 464 -1.07 7.74 10.40
N HIS A 465 -0.75 6.54 9.91
CA HIS A 465 0.03 6.36 8.69
C HIS A 465 -0.66 7.01 7.46
N TRP A 466 -1.98 6.80 7.30
CA TRP A 466 -2.72 7.42 6.20
C TRP A 466 -2.71 8.94 6.27
N LEU A 467 -2.92 9.53 7.43
CA LEU A 467 -2.90 10.98 7.60
C LEU A 467 -1.49 11.58 7.45
N ASP A 468 -0.43 10.83 7.76
CA ASP A 468 0.97 11.27 7.55
C ASP A 468 1.40 11.23 6.07
N LEU A 469 0.60 10.63 5.18
CA LEU A 469 0.79 10.68 3.72
C LEU A 469 0.21 11.96 3.06
N MET A 470 -0.41 12.84 3.84
CA MET A 470 -1.00 14.08 3.34
C MET A 470 0.06 15.06 2.85
N ASN A 471 -0.20 15.70 1.70
CA ASN A 471 0.64 16.80 1.21
C ASN A 471 0.24 18.16 1.82
N VAL A 472 1.03 19.18 1.53
CA VAL A 472 0.82 20.56 2.03
C VAL A 472 -0.53 21.16 1.63
N GLU A 473 -1.17 20.63 0.58
CA GLU A 473 -2.48 21.09 0.10
C GLU A 473 -3.65 20.42 0.82
N GLY A 474 -3.39 19.40 1.65
CA GLY A 474 -4.41 18.62 2.35
C GLY A 474 -4.92 17.41 1.54
N TRP A 475 -4.24 17.05 0.45
CA TRP A 475 -4.60 15.90 -0.38
C TRP A 475 -3.84 14.64 0.05
N ILE A 476 -4.50 13.48 -0.05
CA ILE A 476 -3.93 12.15 0.15
C ILE A 476 -4.19 11.34 -1.11
N PRO A 477 -3.17 10.70 -1.71
CA PRO A 477 -3.37 9.79 -2.84
C PRO A 477 -4.34 8.64 -2.47
N ARG A 478 -5.33 8.40 -3.32
CA ARG A 478 -6.37 7.41 -3.05
C ARG A 478 -5.86 5.97 -3.01
N GLU A 479 -4.81 5.67 -3.79
CA GLU A 479 -4.19 4.37 -3.92
C GLU A 479 -2.70 4.49 -3.66
N GLN A 480 -2.18 3.68 -2.74
CA GLN A 480 -0.81 3.71 -2.29
C GLN A 480 -0.02 2.57 -2.92
N ILE A 481 0.71 2.89 -3.99
CA ILE A 481 1.51 1.92 -4.76
C ILE A 481 2.95 2.03 -4.29
N LEU A 482 3.21 1.47 -3.12
CA LEU A 482 4.51 1.56 -2.45
C LEU A 482 5.31 0.27 -2.63
N GLY A 483 6.43 0.37 -3.35
CA GLY A 483 7.34 -0.74 -3.58
C GLY A 483 7.00 -1.63 -4.78
N ALA A 484 7.94 -2.48 -5.14
CA ALA A 484 7.86 -3.32 -6.34
C ALA A 484 6.75 -4.38 -6.26
N GLU A 485 6.49 -4.94 -5.08
CA GLU A 485 5.42 -5.94 -4.89
C GLU A 485 4.05 -5.33 -5.18
N ALA A 486 3.76 -4.16 -4.62
CA ALA A 486 2.50 -3.44 -4.89
C ALA A 486 2.39 -3.10 -6.39
N LEU A 487 3.45 -2.56 -6.97
CA LEU A 487 3.49 -2.15 -8.38
C LEU A 487 3.26 -3.34 -9.34
N SER A 488 3.73 -4.53 -9.01
CA SER A 488 3.60 -5.73 -9.86
C SER A 488 2.14 -6.16 -10.09
N LYS A 489 1.20 -5.67 -9.30
CA LYS A 489 -0.24 -5.98 -9.36
C LYS A 489 -1.10 -4.81 -9.86
N VAL A 490 -0.47 -3.75 -10.41
CA VAL A 490 -1.18 -2.55 -10.85
C VAL A 490 -1.08 -2.41 -12.36
N PRO A 491 -2.21 -2.37 -13.10
CA PRO A 491 -2.21 -2.01 -14.50
C PRO A 491 -1.59 -0.62 -14.72
N GLU A 492 -0.88 -0.43 -15.83
CA GLU A 492 -0.10 0.79 -16.09
C GLU A 492 -0.95 2.06 -16.02
N GLU A 493 -2.19 2.01 -16.49
CA GLU A 493 -3.14 3.13 -16.47
C GLU A 493 -3.53 3.62 -15.07
N PHE A 494 -3.37 2.79 -14.02
CA PHE A 494 -3.71 3.13 -12.63
C PHE A 494 -2.50 3.50 -11.77
N VAL A 495 -1.29 3.45 -12.31
CA VAL A 495 -0.07 3.75 -11.56
C VAL A 495 0.00 5.22 -11.15
N LEU A 496 -0.44 6.13 -12.04
CA LEU A 496 -0.39 7.57 -11.77
C LEU A 496 -1.54 8.02 -10.88
N GLN A 497 -1.19 8.68 -9.77
CA GLN A 497 -2.16 9.29 -8.88
C GLN A 497 -2.39 10.75 -9.28
N HIS A 498 -3.65 11.18 -9.28
CA HIS A 498 -4.06 12.51 -9.77
C HIS A 498 -4.46 13.41 -8.59
N PRO A 499 -3.73 14.52 -8.33
CA PRO A 499 -3.95 15.36 -7.14
C PRO A 499 -5.25 16.18 -7.18
N THR A 500 -5.95 16.20 -8.31
CA THR A 500 -7.28 16.78 -8.44
C THR A 500 -8.40 15.85 -7.98
N ASN A 501 -8.10 14.56 -7.83
CA ASN A 501 -9.09 13.52 -7.55
C ASN A 501 -9.17 13.26 -6.05
N GLY A 502 -10.37 13.45 -5.50
CA GLY A 502 -10.69 13.00 -4.15
C GLY A 502 -10.91 11.49 -4.09
N ASN A 503 -11.20 11.01 -2.89
CA ASN A 503 -11.72 9.67 -2.64
C ASN A 503 -12.61 9.77 -1.40
N PRO A 504 -13.69 8.98 -1.25
CA PRO A 504 -14.61 9.15 -0.14
C PRO A 504 -13.88 9.22 1.21
N PRO A 505 -14.11 10.27 2.02
CA PRO A 505 -13.36 10.50 3.24
C PRO A 505 -13.84 9.60 4.39
N THR A 506 -13.81 8.29 4.16
CA THR A 506 -14.36 7.26 5.04
C THR A 506 -13.66 7.15 6.40
N LEU A 507 -12.42 7.67 6.53
CA LEU A 507 -11.76 7.75 7.82
C LEU A 507 -12.56 8.57 8.84
N PHE A 508 -13.41 9.51 8.39
CA PHE A 508 -14.32 10.21 9.30
C PHE A 508 -15.39 9.29 9.92
N LEU A 509 -15.69 8.14 9.31
CA LEU A 509 -16.60 7.15 9.91
C LEU A 509 -16.02 6.60 11.21
N VAL A 510 -14.78 6.14 11.18
CA VAL A 510 -14.13 5.58 12.37
C VAL A 510 -13.84 6.67 13.40
N LEU A 511 -13.40 7.85 12.98
CA LEU A 511 -13.16 8.96 13.90
C LEU A 511 -14.44 9.39 14.63
N ARG A 512 -15.60 9.41 13.94
CA ARG A 512 -16.91 9.64 14.53
C ARG A 512 -17.27 8.56 15.54
N ASP A 513 -17.03 7.30 15.21
CA ASP A 513 -17.30 6.16 16.12
C ASP A 513 -16.43 6.25 17.39
N LEU A 514 -15.14 6.60 17.26
CA LEU A 514 -14.23 6.80 18.40
C LEU A 514 -14.71 7.96 19.28
N VAL A 515 -15.06 9.12 18.70
CA VAL A 515 -15.60 10.27 19.45
C VAL A 515 -16.91 9.91 20.16
N PHE A 516 -17.79 9.17 19.49
CA PHE A 516 -19.03 8.68 20.10
C PHE A 516 -18.75 7.71 21.26
N GLY A 517 -17.80 6.78 21.07
CA GLY A 517 -17.36 5.85 22.11
C GLY A 517 -16.78 6.58 23.34
N MET A 518 -15.99 7.65 23.11
CA MET A 518 -15.48 8.52 24.16
C MET A 518 -16.63 9.14 25.00
N LYS A 519 -17.63 9.71 24.32
CA LYS A 519 -18.82 10.31 24.97
C LYS A 519 -19.65 9.28 25.73
N LYS A 520 -19.62 8.01 25.34
CA LYS A 520 -20.36 6.89 25.98
C LYS A 520 -19.54 6.10 26.98
N ASN A 521 -18.32 6.52 27.30
CA ASN A 521 -17.38 5.85 28.22
C ASN A 521 -17.14 4.36 27.85
N LYS A 522 -17.01 4.07 26.54
CA LYS A 522 -16.76 2.70 26.06
C LYS A 522 -15.30 2.27 26.18
N PHE A 523 -14.41 3.20 26.41
CA PHE A 523 -12.96 2.99 26.41
C PHE A 523 -12.41 3.01 27.83
N THR A 524 -11.32 2.29 28.07
CA THR A 524 -10.51 2.38 29.27
C THR A 524 -9.89 3.78 29.40
N VAL A 525 -9.36 4.12 30.57
CA VAL A 525 -8.67 5.41 30.77
C VAL A 525 -7.51 5.56 29.80
N ALA A 526 -6.68 4.51 29.68
CA ALA A 526 -5.51 4.53 28.78
C ALA A 526 -5.91 4.72 27.30
N GLU A 527 -6.92 4.02 26.83
CA GLU A 527 -7.44 4.17 25.46
C GLU A 527 -8.00 5.57 25.21
N ARG A 528 -8.69 6.17 26.20
CA ARG A 528 -9.19 7.55 26.09
C ARG A 528 -8.05 8.56 25.96
N ASP A 529 -6.99 8.39 26.73
CA ASP A 529 -5.80 9.26 26.66
C ASP A 529 -5.10 9.11 25.31
N GLN A 530 -4.99 7.88 24.79
CA GLN A 530 -4.44 7.59 23.46
C GLN A 530 -5.28 8.22 22.34
N ILE A 531 -6.60 8.05 22.37
CA ILE A 531 -7.51 8.64 21.38
C ILE A 531 -7.45 10.18 21.44
N SER A 532 -7.44 10.78 22.65
CA SER A 532 -7.36 12.23 22.82
C SER A 532 -6.07 12.79 22.25
N SER A 533 -4.93 12.21 22.59
CA SER A 533 -3.60 12.61 22.09
C SER A 533 -3.50 12.46 20.56
N PHE A 534 -4.07 11.38 20.03
CA PHE A 534 -4.15 11.15 18.59
C PHE A 534 -4.98 12.23 17.89
N LEU A 535 -6.20 12.48 18.35
CA LEU A 535 -7.10 13.48 17.75
C LEU A 535 -6.51 14.89 17.83
N GLU A 536 -5.85 15.25 18.93
CA GLU A 536 -5.17 16.53 19.05
C GLU A 536 -4.07 16.71 18.00
N ARG A 537 -3.23 15.68 17.79
CA ARG A 537 -2.17 15.69 16.78
C ARG A 537 -2.73 15.65 15.34
N ALA A 538 -3.80 14.89 15.10
CA ALA A 538 -4.41 14.71 13.80
C ALA A 538 -5.26 15.92 13.37
N PHE A 539 -5.74 16.75 14.30
CA PHE A 539 -6.73 17.79 14.04
C PHE A 539 -6.36 18.71 12.88
N VAL A 540 -5.13 19.21 12.85
CA VAL A 540 -4.66 20.14 11.79
C VAL A 540 -4.66 19.49 10.39
N ARG A 541 -4.41 18.18 10.31
CA ARG A 541 -4.49 17.42 9.05
C ARG A 541 -5.93 17.16 8.64
N LEU A 542 -6.79 16.82 9.58
CA LEU A 542 -8.21 16.61 9.33
C LEU A 542 -8.87 17.89 8.85
N GLU A 543 -8.51 19.03 9.43
CA GLU A 543 -8.91 20.37 8.97
C GLU A 543 -8.45 20.65 7.55
N ALA A 544 -7.16 20.41 7.25
CA ALA A 544 -6.61 20.58 5.91
C ALA A 544 -7.31 19.69 4.88
N TRP A 545 -7.58 18.43 5.24
CA TRP A 545 -8.29 17.48 4.38
C TRP A 545 -9.72 17.92 4.11
N PHE A 546 -10.45 18.32 5.15
CA PHE A 546 -11.81 18.88 5.01
C PHE A 546 -11.82 20.11 4.11
N ARG A 547 -10.91 21.07 4.32
CA ARG A 547 -10.77 22.26 3.49
C ARG A 547 -10.43 21.92 2.04
N TRP A 548 -9.54 20.95 1.82
CA TRP A 548 -9.20 20.50 0.48
C TRP A 548 -10.45 20.03 -0.27
N PHE A 549 -11.28 19.18 0.33
CA PHE A 549 -12.55 18.76 -0.27
C PHE A 549 -13.50 19.94 -0.51
N ASN A 550 -13.67 20.78 0.49
CA ASN A 550 -14.61 21.91 0.45
C ASN A 550 -14.22 22.98 -0.55
N THR A 551 -12.97 23.03 -1.00
CA THR A 551 -12.47 23.97 -2.01
C THR A 551 -12.30 23.34 -3.38
N THR A 552 -11.79 22.11 -3.47
CA THR A 552 -11.44 21.50 -4.75
C THR A 552 -12.54 20.64 -5.36
N GLN A 553 -13.47 20.12 -4.54
CA GLN A 553 -14.57 19.28 -5.00
C GLN A 553 -15.94 19.97 -4.90
N SER A 554 -15.98 21.25 -4.60
CA SER A 554 -17.21 22.04 -4.60
C SER A 554 -17.74 22.30 -6.00
N GLY A 555 -19.07 22.25 -6.18
CA GLY A 555 -19.73 22.56 -7.42
C GLY A 555 -20.09 24.04 -7.55
N MET A 556 -20.67 24.43 -8.69
CA MET A 556 -21.07 25.83 -8.98
C MET A 556 -22.23 26.31 -8.08
N ALA A 557 -23.15 25.44 -7.71
CA ALA A 557 -24.22 25.79 -6.79
C ALA A 557 -23.71 25.75 -5.33
N SER A 558 -24.19 26.71 -4.53
CA SER A 558 -23.85 26.75 -3.10
C SER A 558 -24.15 25.38 -2.42
N SER A 559 -23.26 24.90 -1.59
CA SER A 559 -23.36 23.60 -0.91
C SER A 559 -23.54 22.37 -1.82
N SER A 560 -23.14 22.46 -3.09
CA SER A 560 -23.06 21.34 -4.01
C SER A 560 -21.62 20.85 -4.15
N TYR A 561 -21.48 19.57 -4.45
CA TYR A 561 -20.18 18.91 -4.64
C TYR A 561 -20.26 17.94 -5.81
N PHE A 562 -19.13 17.72 -6.48
CA PHE A 562 -19.00 16.68 -7.52
C PHE A 562 -17.59 16.10 -7.55
N TRP A 563 -17.49 14.82 -7.93
CA TRP A 563 -16.22 14.11 -8.04
C TRP A 563 -15.47 14.57 -9.29
N HIS A 564 -14.22 14.97 -9.11
CA HIS A 564 -13.29 15.22 -10.20
C HIS A 564 -12.67 13.91 -10.71
N GLY A 565 -12.01 13.98 -11.88
CA GLY A 565 -11.32 12.84 -12.49
C GLY A 565 -12.16 12.05 -13.49
N ARG A 566 -13.39 12.52 -13.82
CA ARG A 566 -14.17 11.99 -14.93
C ARG A 566 -13.68 12.61 -16.24
N ASP A 567 -13.40 11.75 -17.21
CA ASP A 567 -12.91 12.17 -18.51
C ASP A 567 -14.09 12.35 -19.51
N ASN A 568 -14.25 13.57 -20.03
CA ASN A 568 -15.25 13.85 -21.05
C ASN A 568 -14.79 13.45 -22.46
N THR A 569 -13.55 13.07 -22.65
CA THR A 569 -12.98 12.61 -23.92
C THR A 569 -13.05 11.10 -24.10
N THR A 570 -13.45 10.36 -23.06
CA THR A 570 -13.60 8.89 -23.14
C THR A 570 -14.63 8.51 -24.17
N THR A 571 -14.20 7.79 -25.20
CA THR A 571 -15.03 7.35 -26.32
C THR A 571 -15.32 5.84 -26.32
N ARG A 572 -14.66 5.06 -25.47
CA ARG A 572 -14.77 3.60 -25.42
C ARG A 572 -15.76 3.08 -24.40
N GLU A 573 -16.34 3.95 -23.60
CA GLU A 573 -17.28 3.59 -22.53
C GLU A 573 -18.62 4.27 -22.75
N LEU A 574 -19.70 3.56 -22.41
CA LEU A 574 -21.06 4.09 -22.52
C LEU A 574 -21.25 5.31 -21.62
N ASN A 575 -20.69 5.25 -20.43
CA ASN A 575 -20.70 6.34 -19.46
C ASN A 575 -19.28 6.49 -18.83
N PRO A 576 -18.70 7.71 -18.80
CA PRO A 576 -17.39 7.90 -18.21
C PRO A 576 -17.38 7.47 -16.74
N LYS A 577 -16.45 6.58 -16.38
CA LYS A 577 -16.29 6.07 -15.01
C LYS A 577 -15.90 7.15 -14.03
N THR A 578 -16.32 6.98 -12.78
CA THR A 578 -15.99 7.88 -11.67
C THR A 578 -15.15 7.15 -10.63
N LEU A 579 -13.92 6.77 -11.01
CA LEU A 579 -12.99 6.01 -10.15
C LEU A 579 -12.70 6.71 -8.81
N SER A 580 -12.76 8.04 -8.78
CA SER A 580 -12.57 8.83 -7.57
C SER A 580 -13.66 8.62 -6.51
N SER A 581 -14.88 8.25 -6.92
CA SER A 581 -16.02 8.11 -6.00
C SER A 581 -16.08 6.78 -5.25
N GLY A 582 -15.29 5.77 -5.66
CA GLY A 582 -15.42 4.39 -5.16
C GLY A 582 -16.59 3.62 -5.78
N PHE A 583 -17.51 4.29 -6.47
CA PHE A 583 -18.61 3.70 -7.23
C PHE A 583 -18.29 3.80 -8.73
N ASP A 584 -17.25 3.09 -9.15
CA ASP A 584 -16.63 3.22 -10.47
C ASP A 584 -17.61 3.07 -11.63
N ASP A 585 -18.46 2.05 -11.55
CA ASP A 585 -19.43 1.68 -12.58
C ASP A 585 -20.82 2.29 -12.39
N TYR A 586 -21.04 3.10 -11.31
CA TYR A 586 -22.32 3.78 -11.13
C TYR A 586 -22.49 4.85 -12.22
N PRO A 587 -23.56 4.76 -13.02
CA PRO A 587 -23.76 5.65 -14.16
C PRO A 587 -24.17 7.06 -13.69
N ARG A 588 -23.25 8.01 -13.78
CA ARG A 588 -23.49 9.45 -13.54
C ARG A 588 -23.86 10.18 -14.83
N ALA A 589 -23.82 11.50 -14.83
CA ALA A 589 -24.11 12.28 -16.04
C ALA A 589 -23.26 11.82 -17.23
N SER A 590 -23.89 11.67 -18.38
CA SER A 590 -23.22 11.15 -19.59
C SER A 590 -22.12 12.07 -20.12
N HIS A 591 -22.17 13.38 -19.80
CA HIS A 591 -21.20 14.39 -20.20
C HIS A 591 -20.69 15.12 -18.96
N PRO A 592 -19.48 14.75 -18.46
CA PRO A 592 -18.89 15.43 -17.31
C PRO A 592 -18.79 16.94 -17.51
N SER A 593 -19.22 17.72 -16.52
CA SER A 593 -19.20 19.18 -16.54
C SER A 593 -19.10 19.77 -15.13
N TYR A 594 -18.77 21.05 -15.02
CA TYR A 594 -18.68 21.75 -13.74
C TYR A 594 -20.04 22.03 -13.09
N GLU A 595 -21.14 21.84 -13.82
CA GLU A 595 -22.50 21.98 -13.30
C GLU A 595 -23.00 20.72 -12.58
N GLU A 596 -22.21 19.66 -12.54
CA GLU A 596 -22.59 18.43 -11.86
C GLU A 596 -22.79 18.62 -10.36
N ARG A 597 -23.74 17.86 -9.80
CA ARG A 597 -23.99 17.75 -8.37
C ARG A 597 -24.17 16.28 -8.01
N HIS A 598 -23.30 15.77 -7.13
CA HIS A 598 -23.30 14.37 -6.73
C HIS A 598 -23.85 14.20 -5.32
N VAL A 599 -24.87 13.37 -5.19
CA VAL A 599 -25.59 13.12 -3.91
C VAL A 599 -24.64 12.54 -2.86
N ASP A 600 -23.85 11.54 -3.23
CA ASP A 600 -22.95 10.84 -2.33
C ASP A 600 -21.89 11.77 -1.74
N LEU A 601 -21.24 12.59 -2.58
CA LEU A 601 -20.19 13.48 -2.10
C LEU A 601 -20.74 14.56 -1.15
N ARG A 602 -21.96 15.09 -1.43
CA ARG A 602 -22.62 15.97 -0.49
C ARG A 602 -22.82 15.30 0.88
N CYS A 603 -23.26 14.05 0.89
CA CYS A 603 -23.45 13.28 2.13
C CYS A 603 -22.12 12.97 2.84
N TRP A 604 -21.06 12.68 2.09
CA TRP A 604 -19.72 12.52 2.65
C TRP A 604 -19.20 13.80 3.31
N MET A 605 -19.46 14.96 2.71
CA MET A 605 -19.08 16.25 3.29
C MET A 605 -19.89 16.58 4.54
N LEU A 606 -21.16 16.18 4.61
CA LEU A 606 -21.94 16.26 5.85
C LEU A 606 -21.31 15.45 6.96
N LEU A 607 -20.94 14.19 6.69
CA LEU A 607 -20.25 13.35 7.66
C LEU A 607 -18.96 14.00 8.17
N ALA A 608 -18.15 14.53 7.23
CA ALA A 608 -16.88 15.16 7.58
C ALA A 608 -17.10 16.40 8.46
N ALA A 609 -18.07 17.27 8.11
CA ALA A 609 -18.41 18.46 8.88
C ALA A 609 -18.92 18.12 10.30
N ASP A 610 -19.84 17.16 10.43
CA ASP A 610 -20.36 16.72 11.71
C ASP A 610 -19.26 16.07 12.60
N CYS A 611 -18.38 15.28 11.98
CA CYS A 611 -17.24 14.69 12.68
C CYS A 611 -16.26 15.76 13.16
N MET A 612 -15.88 16.73 12.32
CA MET A 612 -15.01 17.85 12.69
C MET A 612 -15.61 18.69 13.81
N TYR A 613 -16.91 18.99 13.74
CA TYR A 613 -17.63 19.65 14.82
C TYR A 613 -17.56 18.87 16.13
N SER A 614 -17.76 17.56 16.07
CA SER A 614 -17.70 16.68 17.25
C SER A 614 -16.31 16.60 17.85
N ILE A 615 -15.25 16.56 17.02
CA ILE A 615 -13.84 16.56 17.45
C ILE A 615 -13.47 17.92 18.05
N SER A 616 -13.84 19.05 17.40
CA SER A 616 -13.55 20.38 17.93
C SER A 616 -14.16 20.61 19.31
N LYS A 617 -15.39 20.12 19.54
CA LYS A 617 -16.04 20.13 20.83
C LYS A 617 -15.31 19.26 21.87
N LEU A 618 -14.89 18.06 21.49
CA LEU A 618 -14.18 17.15 22.39
C LEU A 618 -12.83 17.74 22.84
N LEU A 619 -12.11 18.37 21.91
CA LEU A 619 -10.80 18.97 22.12
C LEU A 619 -10.85 20.41 22.62
N GLN A 620 -12.03 20.97 22.85
CA GLN A 620 -12.23 22.37 23.31
C GLN A 620 -11.49 23.40 22.44
N LYS A 621 -11.54 23.20 21.10
CA LYS A 621 -10.96 24.14 20.14
C LYS A 621 -11.74 25.47 20.14
N GLU A 622 -11.16 26.51 19.51
CA GLU A 622 -11.78 27.83 19.40
C GLU A 622 -13.25 27.72 18.97
N GLU A 623 -14.11 28.50 19.64
CA GLU A 623 -15.55 28.42 19.45
C GLU A 623 -15.98 28.75 18.00
N ASP A 624 -15.29 29.70 17.36
CA ASP A 624 -15.60 30.13 16.00
C ASP A 624 -15.30 29.03 14.98
N LEU A 625 -14.21 28.29 15.16
CA LEU A 625 -13.87 27.13 14.32
C LEU A 625 -14.91 26.01 14.47
N GLY A 626 -15.34 25.73 15.69
CA GLY A 626 -16.43 24.79 15.95
C GLY A 626 -17.75 25.21 15.30
N LYS A 627 -18.08 26.52 15.33
CA LYS A 627 -19.27 27.07 14.69
C LYS A 627 -19.25 26.90 13.16
N GLU A 628 -18.10 27.09 12.51
CA GLU A 628 -17.95 26.90 11.07
C GLU A 628 -18.33 25.47 10.63
N TYR A 629 -17.80 24.45 11.31
CA TYR A 629 -18.14 23.05 11.01
C TYR A 629 -19.60 22.74 11.33
N GLY A 630 -20.11 23.25 12.45
CA GLY A 630 -21.51 23.10 12.83
C GLY A 630 -22.46 23.69 11.81
N SER A 631 -22.24 24.93 11.39
CA SER A 631 -23.05 25.61 10.36
C SER A 631 -22.99 24.90 9.01
N THR A 632 -21.81 24.37 8.64
CA THR A 632 -21.69 23.55 7.42
C THR A 632 -22.50 22.26 7.54
N ALA A 633 -22.45 21.58 8.66
CA ALA A 633 -23.23 20.38 8.88
C ALA A 633 -24.74 20.64 8.87
N GLU A 634 -25.21 21.74 9.49
CA GLU A 634 -26.61 22.19 9.46
C GLU A 634 -27.06 22.46 8.02
N LEU A 635 -26.28 23.20 7.23
CA LEU A 635 -26.58 23.51 5.83
C LEU A 635 -26.65 22.24 4.97
N LEU A 636 -25.72 21.31 5.16
CA LEU A 636 -25.68 20.06 4.38
C LEU A 636 -26.77 19.06 4.80
N SER A 637 -27.25 19.14 6.04
CA SER A 637 -28.35 18.31 6.53
C SER A 637 -29.74 18.91 6.28
N ASP A 638 -29.82 20.14 5.73
CA ASP A 638 -31.10 20.76 5.40
C ASP A 638 -31.85 19.96 4.35
N PHE A 639 -32.99 19.42 4.74
CA PHE A 639 -33.83 18.57 3.91
C PHE A 639 -34.46 19.32 2.71
N ALA A 640 -34.81 20.58 2.85
CA ALA A 640 -35.40 21.36 1.77
C ALA A 640 -34.34 21.64 0.68
N ILE A 641 -33.13 21.98 1.09
CA ILE A 641 -32.01 22.21 0.16
C ILE A 641 -31.63 20.90 -0.53
N LEU A 642 -31.56 19.78 0.20
CA LEU A 642 -31.29 18.48 -0.39
C LEU A 642 -32.33 18.12 -1.47
N ASN A 643 -33.64 18.29 -1.18
CA ASN A 643 -34.70 18.00 -2.13
C ASN A 643 -34.61 18.91 -3.36
N GLN A 644 -34.39 20.19 -3.18
CA GLN A 644 -34.22 21.12 -4.31
C GLN A 644 -33.08 20.73 -5.25
N MET A 645 -31.99 20.16 -4.70
CA MET A 645 -30.78 19.83 -5.47
C MET A 645 -30.84 18.48 -6.13
N HIS A 646 -31.53 17.50 -5.53
CA HIS A 646 -31.32 16.09 -5.86
C HIS A 646 -32.60 15.26 -5.97
N PHE A 647 -33.75 15.73 -5.46
CA PHE A 647 -34.97 14.93 -5.47
C PHE A 647 -35.78 15.16 -6.77
N ASP A 648 -36.12 14.08 -7.44
CA ASP A 648 -36.98 14.08 -8.61
C ASP A 648 -38.37 13.56 -8.23
N ASP A 649 -39.37 14.43 -8.29
CA ASP A 649 -40.78 14.13 -7.95
C ASP A 649 -41.36 13.02 -8.86
N THR A 650 -40.88 12.92 -10.09
CA THR A 650 -41.39 11.96 -11.07
C THR A 650 -41.05 10.54 -10.68
N TYR A 651 -39.82 10.33 -10.19
CA TYR A 651 -39.32 9.01 -9.77
C TYR A 651 -39.44 8.79 -8.27
N GLY A 652 -39.65 9.83 -7.50
CA GLY A 652 -39.70 9.76 -6.02
C GLY A 652 -38.35 9.36 -5.38
N ALA A 653 -37.22 9.74 -6.01
CA ALA A 653 -35.90 9.32 -5.61
C ALA A 653 -34.86 10.43 -5.72
N TYR A 654 -33.71 10.24 -5.05
CA TYR A 654 -32.56 11.16 -5.10
C TYR A 654 -31.62 10.77 -6.21
N PHE A 655 -31.22 11.74 -7.02
CA PHE A 655 -30.34 11.57 -8.18
C PHE A 655 -29.23 12.59 -8.21
N ASP A 656 -28.13 12.21 -8.89
CA ASP A 656 -27.16 13.18 -9.36
C ASP A 656 -27.78 14.12 -10.40
N PHE A 657 -27.22 15.30 -10.54
CA PHE A 657 -27.62 16.27 -11.54
C PHE A 657 -26.43 16.62 -12.42
N GLY A 658 -26.63 16.74 -13.71
CA GLY A 658 -25.57 17.12 -14.64
C GLY A 658 -26.02 17.17 -16.11
N ASN A 659 -25.06 17.37 -16.99
CA ASN A 659 -25.27 17.41 -18.44
C ASN A 659 -25.42 15.99 -18.98
N HIS A 660 -26.68 15.55 -19.18
CA HIS A 660 -27.02 14.15 -19.40
C HIS A 660 -27.97 13.94 -20.58
N THR A 661 -27.74 12.83 -21.27
CA THR A 661 -28.68 12.19 -22.20
C THR A 661 -28.59 10.67 -22.06
N GLU A 662 -29.71 9.97 -22.17
CA GLU A 662 -29.78 8.52 -22.22
C GLU A 662 -29.60 7.98 -23.65
N LYS A 663 -29.60 8.88 -24.65
CA LYS A 663 -29.45 8.55 -26.07
C LYS A 663 -27.97 8.43 -26.47
N VAL A 664 -27.28 7.51 -25.81
CA VAL A 664 -25.89 7.15 -26.10
C VAL A 664 -25.80 5.63 -26.33
N HIS A 665 -24.96 5.21 -27.25
CA HIS A 665 -24.67 3.80 -27.48
C HIS A 665 -23.21 3.61 -27.93
N LEU A 666 -22.72 2.39 -27.88
CA LEU A 666 -21.43 2.00 -28.42
C LEU A 666 -21.61 1.38 -29.80
N SER A 667 -20.94 1.92 -30.81
CA SER A 667 -20.90 1.41 -32.16
C SER A 667 -19.48 0.98 -32.57
N TRP A 668 -19.38 -0.06 -33.42
CA TRP A 668 -18.10 -0.48 -33.97
C TRP A 668 -17.68 0.49 -35.09
N GLN A 669 -16.58 1.20 -34.88
CA GLN A 669 -15.99 2.09 -35.88
C GLN A 669 -14.62 1.57 -36.32
N GLU A 670 -14.26 1.82 -37.59
CA GLU A 670 -12.92 1.59 -38.08
C GLU A 670 -12.02 2.76 -37.69
N VAL A 671 -10.97 2.48 -36.91
CA VAL A 671 -10.00 3.46 -36.46
C VAL A 671 -8.67 3.17 -37.16
N GLU A 672 -8.08 4.21 -37.76
CA GLU A 672 -6.73 4.08 -38.33
C GLU A 672 -5.72 3.84 -37.21
N GLY A 673 -5.15 2.66 -37.14
CA GLY A 673 -4.07 2.30 -36.23
C GLY A 673 -2.74 2.91 -36.69
N THR A 674 -1.83 3.12 -35.75
CA THR A 674 -0.47 3.64 -35.95
C THR A 674 0.37 2.86 -36.97
N ASN A 675 -0.07 1.69 -37.40
CA ASN A 675 0.62 0.78 -38.35
C ASN A 675 -0.14 0.56 -39.68
N HIS A 676 -1.01 1.49 -40.08
CA HIS A 676 -1.82 1.39 -41.31
C HIS A 676 -2.77 0.15 -41.41
N TYR A 677 -3.02 -0.55 -40.31
CA TYR A 677 -4.07 -1.58 -40.25
C TYR A 677 -5.31 -0.96 -39.61
N ALA A 678 -6.40 -0.97 -40.29
CA ALA A 678 -7.71 -0.60 -39.75
C ALA A 678 -8.05 -1.56 -38.58
N SER A 679 -8.17 -1.06 -37.39
CA SER A 679 -8.70 -1.79 -36.24
C SER A 679 -10.14 -1.36 -36.00
N ARG A 680 -11.01 -2.30 -35.60
CA ARG A 680 -12.38 -1.97 -35.20
C ARG A 680 -12.39 -1.72 -33.67
N GLU A 681 -12.87 -0.58 -33.29
CA GLU A 681 -13.01 -0.21 -31.86
C GLU A 681 -14.48 0.14 -31.59
N LEU A 682 -14.92 -0.16 -30.35
CA LEU A 682 -16.20 0.36 -29.85
C LEU A 682 -16.02 1.84 -29.52
N VAL A 683 -16.81 2.67 -30.17
CA VAL A 683 -16.80 4.12 -29.98
C VAL A 683 -18.19 4.58 -29.54
N ARG A 684 -18.22 5.49 -28.58
CA ARG A 684 -19.43 6.07 -28.03
C ARG A 684 -20.02 7.09 -29.01
N GLU A 685 -21.27 6.87 -29.40
CA GLU A 685 -22.07 7.79 -30.22
C GLU A 685 -23.14 8.46 -29.37
N VAL A 686 -23.30 9.76 -29.56
CA VAL A 686 -24.32 10.59 -28.88
C VAL A 686 -25.42 10.91 -29.89
N LEU A 687 -26.62 10.35 -29.70
CA LEU A 687 -27.74 10.50 -30.61
C LEU A 687 -28.60 11.70 -30.31
N GLU A 688 -28.54 12.27 -29.11
CA GLU A 688 -29.29 13.42 -28.69
C GLU A 688 -28.40 14.37 -27.88
N ARG A 689 -28.50 15.67 -28.13
CA ARG A 689 -27.74 16.67 -27.38
C ARG A 689 -28.04 16.57 -25.88
N PRO A 690 -27.03 16.45 -25.01
CA PRO A 690 -27.22 16.39 -23.57
C PRO A 690 -27.79 17.70 -23.04
N LYS A 691 -28.53 17.59 -21.94
CA LYS A 691 -29.14 18.75 -21.24
C LYS A 691 -28.87 18.64 -19.74
N LEU A 692 -28.84 19.78 -19.05
CA LEU A 692 -28.79 19.83 -17.60
C LEU A 692 -30.09 19.25 -17.01
N ARG A 693 -30.00 18.12 -16.30
CA ARG A 693 -31.15 17.41 -15.73
C ARG A 693 -30.70 16.46 -14.62
N PHE A 694 -31.67 15.92 -13.90
CA PHE A 694 -31.43 14.77 -13.04
C PHE A 694 -31.05 13.54 -13.87
N VAL A 695 -30.14 12.72 -13.33
CA VAL A 695 -29.63 11.47 -13.92
C VAL A 695 -30.42 10.31 -13.31
N PRO A 696 -31.42 9.73 -13.99
CA PRO A 696 -32.42 8.87 -13.35
C PRO A 696 -31.91 7.43 -13.16
N HIS A 697 -30.76 7.27 -12.51
CA HIS A 697 -30.21 5.96 -12.17
C HIS A 697 -30.39 5.70 -10.66
N ILE A 698 -31.18 4.68 -10.33
CA ILE A 698 -31.43 4.24 -8.94
C ILE A 698 -30.35 3.24 -8.54
N GLY A 699 -29.67 3.50 -7.43
CA GLY A 699 -28.66 2.61 -6.87
C GLY A 699 -28.23 3.05 -5.47
N TYR A 700 -27.07 2.59 -5.02
CA TYR A 700 -26.58 2.95 -3.68
C TYR A 700 -26.45 4.46 -3.47
N VAL A 701 -26.08 5.22 -4.50
CA VAL A 701 -25.98 6.68 -4.44
C VAL A 701 -27.31 7.31 -4.06
N SER A 702 -28.44 6.79 -4.58
CA SER A 702 -29.78 7.27 -4.24
C SER A 702 -30.18 7.05 -2.78
N LEU A 703 -29.51 6.11 -2.08
CA LEU A 703 -29.79 5.77 -0.69
C LEU A 703 -28.96 6.59 0.31
N PHE A 704 -27.97 7.34 -0.12
CA PHE A 704 -27.10 8.13 0.76
C PHE A 704 -27.86 9.07 1.70
N PRO A 705 -28.85 9.84 1.26
CA PRO A 705 -29.63 10.68 2.17
C PRO A 705 -30.32 9.91 3.30
N PHE A 706 -30.74 8.69 3.04
CA PHE A 706 -31.31 7.79 4.06
C PHE A 706 -30.21 7.28 5.01
N MET A 707 -29.09 6.80 4.48
CA MET A 707 -27.97 6.28 5.27
C MET A 707 -27.40 7.34 6.23
N TRP A 708 -27.35 8.59 5.81
CA TRP A 708 -26.88 9.72 6.62
C TRP A 708 -27.99 10.37 7.48
N ARG A 709 -29.21 9.77 7.50
CA ARG A 709 -30.33 10.21 8.33
C ARG A 709 -30.73 11.68 8.08
N ILE A 710 -30.59 12.16 6.86
CA ILE A 710 -31.02 13.50 6.45
C ILE A 710 -32.56 13.52 6.30
N LEU A 711 -33.15 12.37 5.94
CA LEU A 711 -34.58 12.23 5.77
C LEU A 711 -35.30 12.30 7.13
N PRO A 712 -36.32 13.14 7.28
CA PRO A 712 -37.07 13.21 8.51
C PRO A 712 -37.84 11.91 8.76
N PRO A 713 -38.17 11.57 10.04
CA PRO A 713 -38.98 10.40 10.34
C PRO A 713 -40.33 10.43 9.59
N VAL A 714 -40.85 9.24 9.21
CA VAL A 714 -42.08 9.10 8.41
C VAL A 714 -43.28 9.84 9.02
N SER A 715 -43.36 9.98 10.35
CA SER A 715 -44.37 10.80 11.04
C SER A 715 -44.32 12.28 10.66
N SER A 716 -43.14 12.79 10.29
CA SER A 716 -42.95 14.18 9.82
C SER A 716 -43.13 14.33 8.31
N MET A 717 -42.95 13.24 7.55
CA MET A 717 -43.13 13.24 6.08
C MET A 717 -44.61 13.43 5.64
N LYS A 718 -45.56 12.95 6.46
CA LYS A 718 -47.01 13.15 6.14
C LYS A 718 -47.37 14.64 5.91
N LYS A 719 -46.65 15.59 6.46
CA LYS A 719 -46.87 17.01 6.24
C LYS A 719 -46.33 17.54 4.90
N PHE A 720 -45.41 16.83 4.27
CA PHE A 720 -44.78 17.23 2.98
C PHE A 720 -45.41 16.55 1.76
N ILE A 721 -46.05 15.39 1.94
CA ILE A 721 -46.72 14.65 0.86
C ILE A 721 -48.13 15.24 0.58
N THR A 722 -48.68 16.03 1.51
CA THR A 722 -50.05 16.63 1.41
C THR A 722 -50.03 18.07 0.97
N LYS A 723 -48.90 18.62 0.52
CA LYS A 723 -48.80 19.91 -0.17
C LYS A 723 -48.28 19.68 -1.60
#